data_aaca1d0a01c37a414c4d56caeb569586
#
_entry.id   aaca1d0a01c37a414c4d56caeb569586
#
_cell.length_a   1.000
_cell.length_b   1.000
_cell.length_c   1.000
_cell.angle_alpha   90.00
_cell.angle_beta   90.00
_cell.angle_gamma   90.00
#
_symmetry.space_group_name_H-M   'P 1'
#
loop_
_entity.id
_entity.type
_entity.pdbx_description
1 polymer ?
#
loop_
_entity_poly.entity_id
_entity_poly.type
_entity_poly.pdbx_seq_one_letter_code
_entity_poly.pdbx_strand_id
1 'polypeptide(L)'
;MLESLTDSNSNNIKFQAICALKSTVSAIDDDDALASFLPRIVSSLTKVLTPSSSNRSGFRIVEQSLEVLTSLFVRLLSDAKTKNLPEKTSSNKSGDTTITSRSTSWLQATASQIKIALANVFKLRDHDKPEVRQALLKLCLSTIQDCRTSLSLCTSMAIETIINLAGHENSNEKVENELRGLLSADRNLFDLLRESLHGWIVALPRLMRSKDDGSRHRIIHQISVSLRLFEQDPTILDDRLTDSLRDGVSAVFSDAKGLEELSDHNPNPITDRTLASSSTKSSSFPPISLRFKGQDDMMTEFKALVQGLARSNSALTVAQGLTSSIDLGSTESRLASFWLSVNLVRDITTINPSVDDFMDLGTPNPREEVLDDLYSHSLSLLNQRDPDTENPWQFYALALETVALQAKRYRTEFRPELSEVLYPVLHHLGSSNSALREHALTCLNIVAEASGYSSAGELVVANVDYIVNAVGLKLAYGDVSPQAPQVLLMMMRLCGPSLLPYLNDLVDSIFNALERYHGYPKLAELLFSVLKGMAEEGVKAPQLALTAGDEKREDGFAKRMTTMNDVVEAIQKLDADARNREEEEKQVLKEPFPQKPWKEEKSSENTNPDDPDEEHDHPPPPQNEEPAPPAPRTFTILLKISELTQHYLTTTSPTLRNSLLSLLRTTIPALAKHENSFLPLINTLWPVLLPRLQDPEAYVVSNALDIVALMCEHVRDFMRTRIEDAWDLIRKIYRRTKQHDDHGRGGSSKSTSLKITGIETGMTRLSMELQPTTDLSRPELYIDAPTRMIWNSLISLLCAIAKHVTVREERFEEMLDMLDPVLARSDVREALEHSNADAVWLRLYKKQQQTGRGQQISSDASTKARGLLGKTPVGKSHWKFVRF
;
A
#
# COMPACT_ATOMS: atom_id res chain seq x y z
N MET A 1 -35.89 -53.88 20.46
CA MET A 1 -35.83 -52.50 19.98
C MET A 1 -34.65 -51.75 20.60
N LEU A 2 -34.53 -51.61 21.92
CA LEU A 2 -33.44 -50.82 22.56
C LEU A 2 -32.06 -51.47 22.31
N GLU A 3 -31.93 -52.78 22.32
CA GLU A 3 -30.69 -53.48 22.00
C GLU A 3 -30.35 -53.35 20.50
N SER A 4 -31.35 -53.44 19.60
CA SER A 4 -31.13 -53.21 18.18
C SER A 4 -30.72 -51.79 17.88
N LEU A 5 -31.06 -50.80 18.70
CA LEU A 5 -30.68 -49.42 18.59
C LEU A 5 -29.22 -49.20 19.02
N THR A 6 -28.75 -49.89 20.06
CA THR A 6 -27.38 -49.71 20.61
C THR A 6 -26.35 -50.60 19.93
N ASP A 7 -26.69 -51.85 19.59
CA ASP A 7 -25.73 -52.86 19.23
C ASP A 7 -25.64 -53.14 17.73
N SER A 8 -26.63 -52.69 16.91
CA SER A 8 -26.56 -52.90 15.47
C SER A 8 -25.57 -51.93 14.78
N ASN A 9 -24.81 -52.48 13.81
CA ASN A 9 -23.90 -51.65 12.99
C ASN A 9 -24.61 -51.03 11.77
N SER A 10 -25.85 -51.43 11.49
CA SER A 10 -26.61 -50.94 10.32
C SER A 10 -27.48 -49.75 10.66
N ASN A 11 -27.26 -48.61 9.98
CA ASN A 11 -28.06 -47.40 10.16
C ASN A 11 -29.54 -47.63 9.79
N ASN A 12 -29.87 -48.51 8.86
CA ASN A 12 -31.27 -48.80 8.52
C ASN A 12 -31.97 -49.55 9.66
N ILE A 13 -31.31 -50.47 10.33
CA ILE A 13 -31.86 -51.17 11.50
C ILE A 13 -32.09 -50.21 12.65
N LYS A 14 -31.11 -49.33 12.93
CA LYS A 14 -31.23 -48.28 13.96
C LYS A 14 -32.40 -47.34 13.66
N PHE A 15 -32.57 -46.94 12.41
CA PHE A 15 -33.67 -46.07 12.01
C PHE A 15 -35.03 -46.71 12.19
N GLN A 16 -35.19 -47.98 11.76
CA GLN A 16 -36.43 -48.74 11.94
C GLN A 16 -36.73 -48.97 13.44
N ALA A 17 -35.70 -49.22 14.24
CA ALA A 17 -35.85 -49.39 15.69
C ALA A 17 -36.34 -48.11 16.38
N ILE A 18 -35.89 -46.95 15.96
CA ILE A 18 -36.34 -45.65 16.47
C ILE A 18 -37.78 -45.38 16.07
N CYS A 19 -38.12 -45.58 14.79
CA CYS A 19 -39.50 -45.44 14.31
C CYS A 19 -40.47 -46.37 15.06
N ALA A 20 -40.09 -47.63 15.30
CA ALA A 20 -40.85 -48.53 16.10
C ALA A 20 -40.95 -48.10 17.57
N LEU A 21 -39.86 -47.58 18.16
CA LEU A 21 -39.89 -47.02 19.51
C LEU A 21 -40.84 -45.82 19.61
N LYS A 22 -40.79 -44.91 18.62
CA LYS A 22 -41.69 -43.73 18.52
C LYS A 22 -43.16 -44.16 18.52
N SER A 23 -43.51 -45.16 17.67
CA SER A 23 -44.83 -45.68 17.57
C SER A 23 -45.27 -46.39 18.87
N THR A 24 -44.39 -47.17 19.51
CA THR A 24 -44.68 -47.82 20.78
C THR A 24 -44.90 -46.82 21.91
N VAL A 25 -44.03 -45.80 22.01
CA VAL A 25 -44.23 -44.75 23.01
C VAL A 25 -45.56 -44.01 22.83
N SER A 26 -45.98 -43.82 21.56
CA SER A 26 -47.27 -43.14 21.26
C SER A 26 -48.47 -44.04 21.53
N ALA A 27 -48.34 -45.36 21.44
CA ALA A 27 -49.40 -46.30 21.59
C ALA A 27 -49.66 -46.74 23.04
N ILE A 28 -48.74 -46.49 23.98
CA ILE A 28 -48.91 -46.81 25.42
C ILE A 28 -49.70 -45.66 26.07
N ASP A 29 -50.92 -45.95 26.52
CA ASP A 29 -51.76 -44.95 27.19
C ASP A 29 -51.45 -44.78 28.68
N ASP A 30 -50.87 -45.79 29.32
CA ASP A 30 -50.50 -45.77 30.75
C ASP A 30 -49.16 -45.08 30.96
N ASP A 31 -49.23 -43.87 31.56
CA ASP A 31 -48.06 -43.04 31.87
C ASP A 31 -47.19 -43.66 32.99
N ASP A 32 -47.71 -44.38 33.90
CA ASP A 32 -46.93 -45.03 34.99
C ASP A 32 -46.13 -46.23 34.49
N ALA A 33 -46.77 -47.04 33.61
CA ALA A 33 -46.04 -48.08 32.91
C ALA A 33 -44.90 -47.51 32.08
N LEU A 34 -45.13 -46.46 31.31
CA LEU A 34 -44.10 -45.77 30.49
C LEU A 34 -42.97 -45.20 31.37
N ALA A 35 -43.30 -44.61 32.52
CA ALA A 35 -42.33 -44.08 33.48
C ALA A 35 -41.35 -45.14 34.01
N SER A 36 -41.80 -46.38 34.16
CA SER A 36 -40.96 -47.52 34.61
C SER A 36 -39.83 -47.84 33.57
N PHE A 37 -40.07 -47.60 32.28
CA PHE A 37 -39.14 -47.82 31.19
C PHE A 37 -38.26 -46.61 30.84
N LEU A 38 -38.64 -45.41 31.38
CA LEU A 38 -37.98 -44.14 31.05
C LEU A 38 -36.46 -44.20 31.26
N PRO A 39 -35.87 -44.69 32.39
CA PRO A 39 -34.43 -44.71 32.56
C PRO A 39 -33.70 -45.53 31.50
N ARG A 40 -34.25 -46.66 31.10
CA ARG A 40 -33.66 -47.54 30.09
C ARG A 40 -33.74 -46.90 28.69
N ILE A 41 -34.88 -46.30 28.34
CA ILE A 41 -35.08 -45.61 27.07
C ILE A 41 -34.13 -44.42 26.96
N VAL A 42 -34.07 -43.54 27.99
CA VAL A 42 -33.16 -42.41 28.00
C VAL A 42 -31.72 -42.84 27.89
N SER A 43 -31.29 -43.85 28.64
CA SER A 43 -29.93 -44.39 28.56
C SER A 43 -29.57 -44.90 27.17
N SER A 44 -30.47 -45.64 26.53
CA SER A 44 -30.26 -46.17 25.17
C SER A 44 -30.22 -45.04 24.11
N LEU A 45 -31.14 -44.08 24.19
CA LEU A 45 -31.13 -42.90 23.29
C LEU A 45 -29.86 -42.05 23.51
N THR A 46 -29.44 -41.83 24.75
CA THR A 46 -28.22 -41.08 25.05
C THR A 46 -26.98 -41.73 24.48
N LYS A 47 -26.88 -43.07 24.49
CA LYS A 47 -25.76 -43.79 23.84
C LYS A 47 -25.72 -43.57 22.33
N VAL A 48 -26.87 -43.46 21.65
CA VAL A 48 -26.96 -43.18 20.22
C VAL A 48 -26.64 -41.72 19.92
N LEU A 49 -27.05 -40.80 20.80
CA LEU A 49 -26.86 -39.37 20.66
C LEU A 49 -25.44 -38.89 21.07
N THR A 50 -24.71 -39.72 21.83
CA THR A 50 -23.34 -39.36 22.22
C THR A 50 -22.38 -39.66 21.06
N PRO A 51 -21.67 -38.69 20.51
CA PRO A 51 -20.73 -38.92 19.41
C PRO A 51 -19.56 -39.78 19.92
N SER A 52 -19.51 -41.07 19.53
CA SER A 52 -18.34 -41.92 19.71
C SER A 52 -17.54 -42.02 18.44
N SER A 53 -16.22 -42.01 18.54
CA SER A 53 -15.29 -42.07 17.38
C SER A 53 -15.46 -43.33 16.50
N SER A 54 -16.06 -44.40 17.03
CA SER A 54 -16.19 -45.68 16.32
C SER A 54 -17.53 -45.87 15.60
N ASN A 55 -18.58 -45.12 15.91
CA ASN A 55 -19.93 -45.35 15.38
C ASN A 55 -20.70 -44.05 15.21
N ARG A 56 -20.48 -43.31 14.10
CA ARG A 56 -21.28 -42.15 13.77
C ARG A 56 -22.64 -42.59 13.26
N SER A 57 -23.66 -42.38 14.05
CA SER A 57 -25.07 -42.60 13.66
C SER A 57 -25.45 -41.57 12.57
N GLY A 58 -26.23 -42.00 11.57
CA GLY A 58 -26.70 -41.07 10.55
C GLY A 58 -27.56 -39.94 11.13
N PHE A 59 -27.53 -38.76 10.56
CA PHE A 59 -28.20 -37.56 11.09
C PHE A 59 -29.70 -37.74 11.30
N ARG A 60 -30.40 -38.51 10.44
CA ARG A 60 -31.83 -38.81 10.60
C ARG A 60 -32.12 -39.67 11.85
N ILE A 61 -31.17 -40.51 12.25
CA ILE A 61 -31.28 -41.32 13.47
C ILE A 61 -31.19 -40.42 14.68
N VAL A 62 -30.22 -39.47 14.64
CA VAL A 62 -30.02 -38.47 15.71
C VAL A 62 -31.24 -37.55 15.84
N GLU A 63 -31.76 -37.05 14.73
CA GLU A 63 -32.95 -36.21 14.68
C GLU A 63 -34.18 -36.93 15.29
N GLN A 64 -34.49 -38.14 14.81
CA GLN A 64 -35.62 -38.92 15.33
C GLN A 64 -35.42 -39.32 16.80
N SER A 65 -34.17 -39.56 17.23
CA SER A 65 -33.89 -39.85 18.67
C SER A 65 -34.18 -38.66 19.55
N LEU A 66 -33.84 -37.44 19.09
CA LEU A 66 -34.17 -36.21 19.80
C LEU A 66 -35.67 -35.95 19.85
N GLU A 67 -36.40 -36.20 18.77
CA GLU A 67 -37.88 -36.10 18.76
C GLU A 67 -38.55 -37.06 19.73
N VAL A 68 -38.10 -38.33 19.78
CA VAL A 68 -38.60 -39.33 20.74
C VAL A 68 -38.33 -38.86 22.17
N LEU A 69 -37.12 -38.34 22.43
CA LEU A 69 -36.74 -37.85 23.75
C LEU A 69 -37.64 -36.63 24.16
N THR A 70 -37.87 -35.71 23.24
CA THR A 70 -38.77 -34.58 23.44
C THR A 70 -40.20 -35.04 23.79
N SER A 71 -40.72 -35.95 23.01
CA SER A 71 -42.11 -36.46 23.25
C SER A 71 -42.23 -37.19 24.59
N LEU A 72 -41.21 -37.94 25.02
CA LEU A 72 -41.18 -38.58 26.33
C LEU A 72 -41.14 -37.54 27.48
N PHE A 73 -40.32 -36.48 27.36
CA PHE A 73 -40.26 -35.46 28.41
C PHE A 73 -41.55 -34.68 28.53
N VAL A 74 -42.12 -34.24 27.42
CA VAL A 74 -43.45 -33.53 27.45
C VAL A 74 -44.55 -34.43 27.99
N ARG A 75 -44.49 -35.69 27.67
CA ARG A 75 -45.56 -36.65 28.12
C ARG A 75 -45.46 -37.01 29.58
N LEU A 76 -44.25 -37.27 30.11
CA LEU A 76 -44.07 -37.80 31.46
C LEU A 76 -43.67 -36.81 32.51
N LEU A 77 -42.93 -35.78 32.10
CA LEU A 77 -42.29 -34.83 32.98
C LEU A 77 -42.83 -33.41 32.86
N SER A 78 -43.89 -33.21 32.06
CA SER A 78 -44.53 -31.87 32.01
C SER A 78 -45.04 -31.43 33.38
N ASP A 79 -44.86 -30.15 33.68
CA ASP A 79 -45.27 -29.56 34.98
C ASP A 79 -46.76 -29.74 35.25
N ALA A 80 -47.60 -29.76 34.19
CA ALA A 80 -49.02 -30.07 34.32
C ALA A 80 -49.31 -31.46 34.89
N LYS A 81 -48.47 -32.45 34.59
CA LYS A 81 -48.58 -33.80 35.03
C LYS A 81 -47.83 -34.16 36.31
N THR A 82 -46.79 -33.34 36.61
CA THR A 82 -45.97 -33.60 37.82
C THR A 82 -46.38 -32.76 39.04
N LYS A 83 -47.26 -31.78 38.86
CA LYS A 83 -47.75 -30.87 39.91
C LYS A 83 -48.48 -31.58 41.06
N ASN A 84 -49.12 -32.68 40.79
CA ASN A 84 -49.97 -33.42 41.75
C ASN A 84 -49.43 -34.79 42.10
N LEU A 85 -48.09 -34.99 42.04
CA LEU A 85 -47.51 -36.32 42.39
C LEU A 85 -47.56 -36.52 43.88
N PRO A 86 -47.91 -37.74 44.35
CA PRO A 86 -48.03 -38.12 45.77
C PRO A 86 -46.64 -38.06 46.44
N GLU A 87 -46.57 -37.46 47.63
CA GLU A 87 -45.43 -37.65 48.53
C GLU A 87 -45.46 -39.07 49.07
N LYS A 88 -44.33 -39.84 49.01
CA LYS A 88 -44.20 -41.10 49.66
C LYS A 88 -44.36 -40.94 51.18
N THR A 89 -45.57 -41.08 51.70
CA THR A 89 -45.74 -41.32 53.08
C THR A 89 -45.32 -42.76 53.37
N SER A 90 -44.28 -42.88 54.23
CA SER A 90 -43.85 -44.16 54.78
C SER A 90 -44.97 -44.78 55.61
N SER A 91 -45.88 -45.53 55.01
CA SER A 91 -46.82 -46.35 55.73
C SER A 91 -46.67 -47.80 55.26
N ASN A 92 -46.37 -48.59 56.27
CA ASN A 92 -46.21 -50.04 56.33
C ASN A 92 -47.34 -50.87 55.72
N LYS A 93 -46.91 -52.02 55.18
CA LYS A 93 -47.56 -53.30 55.10
C LYS A 93 -48.72 -53.52 54.09
N SER A 94 -48.35 -54.14 53.04
CA SER A 94 -48.88 -55.54 52.74
C SER A 94 -48.50 -55.80 51.26
N GLY A 95 -48.10 -57.04 51.00
CA GLY A 95 -47.55 -57.47 49.71
C GLY A 95 -48.59 -57.40 48.61
N ASP A 96 -48.37 -56.46 47.77
CA ASP A 96 -48.83 -56.47 46.40
C ASP A 96 -47.70 -55.83 45.52
N THR A 97 -47.38 -56.49 44.49
CA THR A 97 -46.41 -56.01 43.48
C THR A 97 -47.05 -54.83 42.82
N THR A 98 -47.09 -53.70 43.54
CA THR A 98 -47.56 -52.44 43.00
C THR A 98 -46.47 -51.82 42.09
N ILE A 99 -46.83 -51.76 40.81
CA ILE A 99 -46.22 -50.89 39.83
C ILE A 99 -45.79 -49.60 40.50
N THR A 100 -44.49 -49.23 40.37
CA THR A 100 -43.93 -48.05 41.01
C THR A 100 -44.64 -46.81 40.48
N SER A 101 -45.63 -46.33 41.24
CA SER A 101 -46.36 -45.10 40.92
C SER A 101 -45.40 -43.89 40.97
N ARG A 102 -45.50 -42.96 40.01
CA ARG A 102 -44.77 -41.74 40.02
C ARG A 102 -44.91 -40.98 41.33
N SER A 103 -43.81 -40.69 42.00
CA SER A 103 -43.81 -39.98 43.28
C SER A 103 -42.80 -38.80 43.19
N THR A 104 -42.85 -37.90 44.18
CA THR A 104 -41.89 -36.78 44.22
C THR A 104 -40.45 -37.26 44.34
N SER A 105 -40.14 -38.34 45.03
CA SER A 105 -38.80 -38.92 45.15
C SER A 105 -38.36 -39.57 43.82
N TRP A 106 -39.27 -40.17 43.05
CA TRP A 106 -39.00 -40.69 41.71
C TRP A 106 -38.62 -39.54 40.77
N LEU A 107 -39.37 -38.40 40.85
CA LEU A 107 -39.10 -37.23 40.00
C LEU A 107 -37.70 -36.65 40.27
N GLN A 108 -37.30 -36.49 41.55
CA GLN A 108 -36.01 -36.00 41.93
C GLN A 108 -34.84 -36.89 41.47
N ALA A 109 -34.97 -38.21 41.66
CA ALA A 109 -34.00 -39.20 41.19
C ALA A 109 -33.92 -39.24 39.67
N THR A 110 -35.03 -39.17 38.99
CA THR A 110 -35.11 -39.16 37.50
C THR A 110 -34.52 -37.84 36.96
N ALA A 111 -34.85 -36.69 37.54
CA ALA A 111 -34.30 -35.39 37.11
C ALA A 111 -32.79 -35.36 37.25
N SER A 112 -32.23 -35.94 38.32
CA SER A 112 -30.76 -36.03 38.51
C SER A 112 -30.07 -36.87 37.45
N GLN A 113 -30.68 -38.02 37.05
CA GLN A 113 -30.19 -38.89 35.97
C GLN A 113 -30.32 -38.24 34.62
N ILE A 114 -31.43 -37.56 34.34
CA ILE A 114 -31.70 -36.85 33.08
C ILE A 114 -30.70 -35.71 32.91
N LYS A 115 -30.30 -34.98 33.98
CA LYS A 115 -29.26 -33.95 33.96
C LYS A 115 -27.96 -34.48 33.35
N ILE A 116 -27.51 -35.67 33.79
CA ILE A 116 -26.28 -36.30 33.27
C ILE A 116 -26.45 -36.73 31.82
N ALA A 117 -27.62 -37.23 31.44
CA ALA A 117 -27.95 -37.64 30.05
C ALA A 117 -27.98 -36.41 29.15
N LEU A 118 -28.68 -35.32 29.53
CA LEU A 118 -28.81 -34.10 28.75
C LEU A 118 -27.45 -33.36 28.61
N ALA A 119 -26.59 -33.42 29.62
CA ALA A 119 -25.24 -32.85 29.50
C ALA A 119 -24.41 -33.44 28.33
N ASN A 120 -24.66 -34.74 28.02
CA ASN A 120 -24.04 -35.36 26.85
C ASN A 120 -24.78 -35.07 25.52
N VAL A 121 -26.13 -35.04 25.57
CA VAL A 121 -26.98 -34.72 24.39
C VAL A 121 -26.73 -33.30 23.92
N PHE A 122 -26.56 -32.34 24.80
CA PHE A 122 -26.31 -30.92 24.48
C PHE A 122 -24.96 -30.67 23.78
N LYS A 123 -24.04 -31.63 23.76
CA LYS A 123 -22.83 -31.59 22.92
C LYS A 123 -23.15 -31.62 21.41
N LEU A 124 -24.36 -32.03 21.03
CA LEU A 124 -24.85 -32.00 19.64
C LEU A 124 -25.14 -30.58 19.13
N ARG A 125 -25.01 -29.56 19.95
CA ARG A 125 -25.16 -28.14 19.55
C ARG A 125 -24.22 -27.74 18.40
N ASP A 126 -23.04 -28.36 18.31
CA ASP A 126 -22.03 -28.11 17.29
C ASP A 126 -22.16 -29.08 16.08
N HIS A 127 -23.33 -29.75 15.92
CA HIS A 127 -23.53 -30.72 14.83
C HIS A 127 -23.70 -30.01 13.46
N ASP A 128 -23.09 -30.55 12.41
CA ASP A 128 -23.03 -29.94 11.05
C ASP A 128 -24.42 -29.78 10.40
N LYS A 129 -25.38 -30.70 10.70
CA LYS A 129 -26.68 -30.71 10.05
C LYS A 129 -27.72 -29.87 10.75
N PRO A 130 -28.40 -28.93 10.02
CA PRO A 130 -29.37 -28.01 10.61
C PRO A 130 -30.60 -28.72 11.18
N GLU A 131 -31.00 -29.87 10.59
CA GLU A 131 -32.14 -30.67 11.06
C GLU A 131 -31.92 -31.16 12.50
N VAL A 132 -30.69 -31.62 12.79
CA VAL A 132 -30.32 -32.08 14.14
C VAL A 132 -30.32 -30.89 15.13
N ARG A 133 -29.81 -29.74 14.70
CA ARG A 133 -29.83 -28.55 15.55
C ARG A 133 -31.24 -28.04 15.84
N GLN A 134 -32.15 -28.11 14.84
CA GLN A 134 -33.56 -27.75 15.03
C GLN A 134 -34.26 -28.72 15.99
N ALA A 135 -34.01 -30.04 15.88
CA ALA A 135 -34.57 -31.02 16.81
C ALA A 135 -34.04 -30.82 18.25
N LEU A 136 -32.76 -30.46 18.38
CA LEU A 136 -32.15 -30.12 19.68
C LEU A 136 -32.74 -28.82 20.27
N LEU A 137 -32.96 -27.82 19.43
CA LEU A 137 -33.62 -26.56 19.82
C LEU A 137 -35.03 -26.82 20.37
N LYS A 138 -35.80 -27.67 19.68
CA LYS A 138 -37.13 -28.07 20.09
C LYS A 138 -37.14 -28.81 21.44
N LEU A 139 -36.13 -29.68 21.68
CA LEU A 139 -35.93 -30.34 22.95
C LEU A 139 -35.65 -29.35 24.07
N CYS A 140 -34.79 -28.37 23.84
CA CYS A 140 -34.44 -27.34 24.82
C CYS A 140 -35.63 -26.43 25.13
N LEU A 141 -36.37 -25.97 24.10
CA LEU A 141 -37.54 -25.14 24.26
C LEU A 141 -38.64 -25.90 25.05
N SER A 142 -38.96 -27.15 24.74
CA SER A 142 -39.92 -27.94 25.46
C SER A 142 -39.49 -28.24 26.91
N THR A 143 -38.18 -28.38 27.17
CA THR A 143 -37.67 -28.52 28.53
C THR A 143 -37.91 -27.26 29.36
N ILE A 144 -37.76 -26.08 28.77
CA ILE A 144 -38.01 -24.80 29.46
C ILE A 144 -39.48 -24.47 29.57
N GLN A 145 -40.30 -24.74 28.54
CA GLN A 145 -41.72 -24.38 28.49
C GLN A 145 -42.60 -25.35 29.27
N ASP A 146 -42.41 -26.66 29.06
CA ASP A 146 -43.31 -27.69 29.57
C ASP A 146 -42.78 -28.36 30.84
N CYS A 147 -41.47 -28.45 31.07
CA CYS A 147 -40.84 -29.25 32.13
C CYS A 147 -40.00 -28.36 33.11
N ARG A 148 -40.35 -27.15 33.28
CA ARG A 148 -39.55 -26.15 34.01
C ARG A 148 -39.33 -26.49 35.48
N THR A 149 -40.39 -26.84 36.21
CA THR A 149 -40.29 -27.18 37.63
C THR A 149 -39.75 -28.59 37.86
N SER A 150 -40.13 -29.54 36.98
CA SER A 150 -39.72 -30.92 37.03
C SER A 150 -38.25 -31.13 36.69
N LEU A 151 -37.71 -30.38 35.72
CA LEU A 151 -36.32 -30.43 35.25
C LEU A 151 -35.56 -29.09 35.56
N SER A 152 -35.85 -28.47 36.69
CA SER A 152 -35.22 -27.19 37.09
C SER A 152 -33.67 -27.27 37.11
N LEU A 153 -33.08 -28.45 37.38
CA LEU A 153 -31.64 -28.69 37.34
C LEU A 153 -31.05 -28.63 35.91
N CYS A 154 -31.89 -28.69 34.87
CA CYS A 154 -31.45 -28.73 33.47
C CYS A 154 -31.70 -27.38 32.74
N THR A 155 -32.46 -26.45 33.33
CA THR A 155 -32.87 -25.20 32.68
C THR A 155 -31.67 -24.32 32.32
N SER A 156 -30.68 -24.18 33.17
CA SER A 156 -29.48 -23.42 32.89
C SER A 156 -28.70 -23.96 31.67
N MET A 157 -28.51 -25.27 31.60
CA MET A 157 -27.83 -25.92 30.45
C MET A 157 -28.67 -25.83 29.16
N ALA A 158 -30.00 -25.85 29.27
CA ALA A 158 -30.88 -25.71 28.11
C ALA A 158 -30.83 -24.28 27.56
N ILE A 159 -30.83 -23.24 28.40
CA ILE A 159 -30.68 -21.84 28.02
C ILE A 159 -29.31 -21.63 27.32
N GLU A 160 -28.22 -22.13 27.90
CA GLU A 160 -26.88 -22.06 27.29
C GLU A 160 -26.86 -22.72 25.92
N THR A 161 -27.53 -23.86 25.77
CA THR A 161 -27.59 -24.57 24.46
C THR A 161 -28.40 -23.78 23.43
N ILE A 162 -29.53 -23.16 23.81
CA ILE A 162 -30.35 -22.32 22.92
C ILE A 162 -29.55 -21.11 22.46
N ILE A 163 -28.82 -20.46 23.35
CA ILE A 163 -27.97 -19.30 23.02
C ILE A 163 -26.90 -19.70 22.00
N ASN A 164 -26.24 -20.84 22.19
CA ASN A 164 -25.28 -21.33 21.21
C ASN A 164 -25.92 -21.67 19.84
N LEU A 165 -27.17 -22.17 19.83
CA LEU A 165 -27.90 -22.47 18.59
C LEU A 165 -28.44 -21.21 17.90
N ALA A 166 -28.65 -20.12 18.61
CA ALA A 166 -29.15 -18.85 18.07
C ALA A 166 -28.21 -18.18 17.07
N GLY A 167 -26.92 -18.56 17.00
CA GLY A 167 -25.92 -17.97 16.11
C GLY A 167 -25.75 -18.62 14.75
N HIS A 168 -26.43 -19.72 14.46
CA HIS A 168 -26.29 -20.39 13.17
C HIS A 168 -27.20 -19.79 12.09
N GLU A 169 -26.65 -19.41 10.96
CA GLU A 169 -27.08 -18.49 9.89
C GLU A 169 -28.57 -18.52 9.41
N ASN A 170 -29.33 -19.55 9.66
CA ASN A 170 -30.68 -19.70 9.05
C ASN A 170 -31.86 -19.51 10.01
N SER A 171 -31.64 -19.25 11.30
CA SER A 171 -32.73 -19.22 12.30
C SER A 171 -32.62 -18.13 13.38
N ASN A 172 -31.66 -17.22 13.24
CA ASN A 172 -31.28 -16.27 14.31
C ASN A 172 -32.45 -15.46 14.88
N GLU A 173 -33.20 -14.77 14.04
CA GLU A 173 -34.27 -13.87 14.50
C GLU A 173 -35.44 -14.59 15.15
N LYS A 174 -35.79 -15.80 14.65
CA LYS A 174 -36.92 -16.56 15.21
C LYS A 174 -36.57 -17.08 16.60
N VAL A 175 -35.37 -17.65 16.76
CA VAL A 175 -34.94 -18.20 18.06
C VAL A 175 -34.73 -17.12 19.09
N GLU A 176 -34.12 -15.98 18.72
CA GLU A 176 -33.95 -14.83 19.61
C GLU A 176 -35.28 -14.22 20.03
N ASN A 177 -36.27 -14.12 19.12
CA ASN A 177 -37.61 -13.63 19.44
C ASN A 177 -38.41 -14.58 20.35
N GLU A 178 -38.30 -15.90 20.12
CA GLU A 178 -38.90 -16.90 21.00
C GLU A 178 -38.26 -16.84 22.41
N LEU A 179 -36.92 -16.74 22.47
CA LEU A 179 -36.21 -16.64 23.75
C LEU A 179 -36.55 -15.31 24.48
N ARG A 180 -36.64 -14.19 23.75
CA ARG A 180 -37.06 -12.89 24.27
C ARG A 180 -38.49 -12.96 24.83
N GLY A 181 -39.39 -13.65 24.13
CA GLY A 181 -40.76 -13.91 24.63
C GLY A 181 -40.79 -14.71 25.95
N LEU A 182 -39.95 -15.76 26.05
CA LEU A 182 -39.83 -16.56 27.26
C LEU A 182 -39.22 -15.77 28.44
N LEU A 183 -38.18 -14.99 28.18
CA LEU A 183 -37.52 -14.15 29.20
C LEU A 183 -38.44 -13.06 29.71
N SER A 184 -39.29 -12.45 28.85
CA SER A 184 -40.28 -11.46 29.26
C SER A 184 -41.42 -12.06 30.10
N ALA A 185 -41.74 -13.34 29.88
CA ALA A 185 -42.78 -14.05 30.61
C ALA A 185 -42.30 -14.55 31.98
N ASP A 186 -41.01 -14.76 32.17
CA ASP A 186 -40.44 -15.41 33.34
C ASP A 186 -39.19 -14.78 33.90
N ARG A 187 -39.34 -14.10 35.04
CA ARG A 187 -38.26 -13.39 35.74
C ARG A 187 -37.14 -14.35 36.24
N ASN A 188 -37.46 -15.59 36.60
CA ASN A 188 -36.41 -16.53 37.09
C ASN A 188 -35.53 -17.00 35.95
N LEU A 189 -36.05 -17.13 34.72
CA LEU A 189 -35.22 -17.43 33.53
C LEU A 189 -34.27 -16.27 33.20
N PHE A 190 -34.78 -15.05 33.39
CA PHE A 190 -34.01 -13.83 33.23
C PHE A 190 -32.86 -13.77 34.25
N ASP A 191 -33.08 -14.06 35.53
CA ASP A 191 -32.06 -14.09 36.56
C ASP A 191 -31.00 -15.19 36.31
N LEU A 192 -31.43 -16.40 35.85
CA LEU A 192 -30.52 -17.48 35.47
C LEU A 192 -29.63 -17.09 34.29
N LEU A 193 -30.17 -16.44 33.28
CA LEU A 193 -29.39 -15.96 32.14
C LEU A 193 -28.38 -14.88 32.57
N ARG A 194 -28.79 -13.98 33.46
CA ARG A 194 -27.94 -12.95 34.06
C ARG A 194 -26.76 -13.57 34.83
N GLU A 195 -27.02 -14.59 35.65
CA GLU A 195 -25.96 -15.31 36.36
C GLU A 195 -25.00 -16.03 35.38
N SER A 196 -25.55 -16.67 34.35
CA SER A 196 -24.78 -17.30 33.28
C SER A 196 -23.91 -16.31 32.53
N LEU A 197 -24.47 -15.14 32.15
CA LEU A 197 -23.73 -14.05 31.48
C LEU A 197 -22.57 -13.56 32.34
N HIS A 198 -22.80 -13.32 33.64
CA HIS A 198 -21.74 -12.94 34.56
C HIS A 198 -20.64 -14.00 34.63
N GLY A 199 -20.99 -15.27 34.69
CA GLY A 199 -20.03 -16.38 34.64
C GLY A 199 -19.20 -16.39 33.35
N TRP A 200 -19.82 -16.15 32.19
CA TRP A 200 -19.12 -16.08 30.90
C TRP A 200 -18.19 -14.86 30.80
N ILE A 201 -18.65 -13.69 31.28
CA ILE A 201 -17.82 -12.47 31.33
C ILE A 201 -16.54 -12.69 32.14
N VAL A 202 -16.65 -13.28 33.32
CA VAL A 202 -15.51 -13.59 34.19
C VAL A 202 -14.58 -14.64 33.56
N ALA A 203 -15.12 -15.59 32.80
CA ALA A 203 -14.35 -16.63 32.12
C ALA A 203 -13.67 -16.14 30.82
N LEU A 204 -14.16 -15.06 30.23
CA LEU A 204 -13.71 -14.54 28.93
C LEU A 204 -12.19 -14.35 28.84
N PRO A 205 -11.49 -13.64 29.74
CA PRO A 205 -10.04 -13.41 29.60
C PRO A 205 -9.23 -14.72 29.66
N ARG A 206 -9.69 -15.68 30.45
CA ARG A 206 -9.04 -16.99 30.57
C ARG A 206 -9.22 -17.83 29.31
N LEU A 207 -10.41 -17.86 28.73
CA LEU A 207 -10.72 -18.63 27.52
C LEU A 207 -10.07 -17.99 26.29
N MET A 208 -9.95 -16.68 26.23
CA MET A 208 -9.23 -15.99 25.16
C MET A 208 -7.74 -16.33 25.11
N ARG A 209 -7.11 -16.65 26.24
CA ARG A 209 -5.73 -17.15 26.32
C ARG A 209 -5.59 -18.65 25.99
N SER A 210 -6.69 -19.39 25.87
CA SER A 210 -6.65 -20.80 25.52
C SER A 210 -6.33 -20.99 24.04
N LYS A 211 -5.77 -22.14 23.65
CA LYS A 211 -5.49 -22.48 22.24
C LYS A 211 -6.71 -23.11 21.52
N ASP A 212 -7.85 -23.20 22.20
CA ASP A 212 -9.06 -23.80 21.64
C ASP A 212 -9.94 -22.72 20.98
N ASP A 213 -9.85 -22.60 19.66
CA ASP A 213 -10.61 -21.63 18.90
C ASP A 213 -12.13 -21.84 19.02
N GLY A 214 -12.58 -23.08 19.11
CA GLY A 214 -14.02 -23.38 19.29
C GLY A 214 -14.58 -22.85 20.60
N SER A 215 -13.80 -22.89 21.69
CA SER A 215 -14.22 -22.32 22.98
C SER A 215 -14.18 -20.79 22.98
N ARG A 216 -13.20 -20.18 22.26
CA ARG A 216 -13.14 -18.71 22.09
C ARG A 216 -14.37 -18.19 21.36
N HIS A 217 -14.69 -18.74 20.19
CA HIS A 217 -15.86 -18.37 19.40
C HIS A 217 -17.16 -18.54 20.21
N ARG A 218 -17.30 -19.64 20.90
CA ARG A 218 -18.51 -19.94 21.69
C ARG A 218 -18.77 -18.90 22.77
N ILE A 219 -17.74 -18.51 23.54
CA ILE A 219 -17.94 -17.56 24.65
C ILE A 219 -18.28 -16.16 24.14
N ILE A 220 -17.61 -15.69 23.07
CA ILE A 220 -17.90 -14.39 22.45
C ILE A 220 -19.33 -14.38 21.94
N HIS A 221 -19.74 -15.45 21.26
CA HIS A 221 -21.08 -15.62 20.72
C HIS A 221 -22.14 -15.63 21.82
N GLN A 222 -21.92 -16.39 22.91
CA GLN A 222 -22.82 -16.42 24.07
C GLN A 222 -23.03 -15.04 24.70
N ILE A 223 -21.95 -14.28 24.89
CA ILE A 223 -22.02 -12.93 25.45
C ILE A 223 -22.73 -12.02 24.45
N SER A 224 -22.42 -12.07 23.15
CA SER A 224 -23.04 -11.23 22.12
C SER A 224 -24.55 -11.43 22.04
N VAL A 225 -25.03 -12.66 21.98
CA VAL A 225 -26.47 -12.98 21.96
C VAL A 225 -27.16 -12.52 23.25
N SER A 226 -26.52 -12.77 24.40
CA SER A 226 -27.10 -12.37 25.70
C SER A 226 -27.21 -10.85 25.82
N LEU A 227 -26.24 -10.07 25.38
CA LEU A 227 -26.32 -8.62 25.39
C LEU A 227 -27.46 -8.10 24.48
N ARG A 228 -27.70 -8.73 23.32
CA ARG A 228 -28.86 -8.39 22.47
C ARG A 228 -30.22 -8.73 23.13
N LEU A 229 -30.27 -9.76 23.94
CA LEU A 229 -31.49 -10.12 24.68
C LEU A 229 -31.79 -9.17 25.84
N PHE A 230 -30.73 -8.60 26.45
CA PHE A 230 -30.80 -7.66 27.58
C PHE A 230 -30.81 -6.17 27.16
N GLU A 231 -31.02 -5.87 25.90
CA GLU A 231 -30.92 -4.50 25.34
C GLU A 231 -31.64 -3.41 26.19
N GLN A 232 -32.70 -3.75 26.90
CA GLN A 232 -33.54 -2.81 27.65
C GLN A 232 -33.22 -2.68 29.15
N ASP A 233 -32.33 -3.50 29.70
CA ASP A 233 -32.07 -3.53 31.15
C ASP A 233 -30.69 -2.93 31.52
N PRO A 234 -30.65 -1.71 32.13
CA PRO A 234 -29.41 -1.00 32.41
C PRO A 234 -28.56 -1.61 33.55
N THR A 235 -29.12 -2.52 34.34
CA THR A 235 -28.49 -2.98 35.61
C THR A 235 -27.48 -4.12 35.43
N ILE A 236 -27.26 -4.58 34.20
CA ILE A 236 -26.47 -5.80 33.95
C ILE A 236 -25.01 -5.52 33.69
N LEU A 237 -24.68 -4.28 33.34
CA LEU A 237 -23.35 -3.90 32.92
C LEU A 237 -22.57 -3.27 34.08
N ASP A 238 -21.84 -4.10 34.79
CA ASP A 238 -20.89 -3.71 35.83
C ASP A 238 -19.55 -3.32 35.22
N ASP A 239 -18.72 -2.56 35.97
CA ASP A 239 -17.31 -2.26 35.65
C ASP A 239 -16.51 -3.52 35.28
N ARG A 240 -16.90 -4.67 35.81
CA ARG A 240 -16.32 -5.98 35.51
C ARG A 240 -16.47 -6.39 34.04
N LEU A 241 -17.55 -6.01 33.35
CA LEU A 241 -17.69 -6.28 31.92
C LEU A 241 -16.62 -5.50 31.13
N THR A 242 -16.44 -4.25 31.45
CA THR A 242 -15.45 -3.36 30.81
C THR A 242 -14.04 -3.93 30.98
N ASP A 243 -13.68 -4.30 32.21
CA ASP A 243 -12.37 -4.90 32.50
C ASP A 243 -12.19 -6.26 31.81
N SER A 244 -13.21 -7.11 31.84
CA SER A 244 -13.14 -8.44 31.20
C SER A 244 -13.05 -8.38 29.68
N LEU A 245 -13.77 -7.43 29.05
CA LEU A 245 -13.68 -7.18 27.61
C LEU A 245 -12.29 -6.66 27.24
N ARG A 246 -11.78 -5.67 27.99
CA ARG A 246 -10.44 -5.15 27.81
C ARG A 246 -9.39 -6.25 27.92
N ASP A 247 -9.42 -7.06 28.97
CA ASP A 247 -8.47 -8.15 29.21
C ASP A 247 -8.62 -9.26 28.16
N GLY A 248 -9.83 -9.54 27.69
CA GLY A 248 -10.09 -10.50 26.62
C GLY A 248 -9.47 -10.05 25.28
N VAL A 249 -9.68 -8.81 24.90
CA VAL A 249 -9.09 -8.23 23.68
C VAL A 249 -7.57 -8.06 23.82
N SER A 250 -7.09 -7.67 25.00
CA SER A 250 -5.66 -7.58 25.31
C SER A 250 -4.95 -8.93 25.11
N ALA A 251 -5.61 -10.03 25.47
CA ALA A 251 -5.07 -11.38 25.24
C ALA A 251 -4.91 -11.70 23.75
N VAL A 252 -5.80 -11.22 22.90
CA VAL A 252 -5.71 -11.37 21.42
C VAL A 252 -4.54 -10.57 20.88
N PHE A 253 -4.31 -9.33 21.35
CA PHE A 253 -3.18 -8.51 20.92
C PHE A 253 -1.84 -9.05 21.40
N SER A 254 -1.76 -9.65 22.60
CA SER A 254 -0.52 -10.24 23.12
C SER A 254 -0.06 -11.46 22.30
N ASP A 255 -0.98 -12.28 21.81
CA ASP A 255 -0.67 -13.42 20.94
C ASP A 255 -0.10 -12.98 19.57
N ALA A 256 -0.47 -11.79 19.09
CA ALA A 256 -0.03 -11.26 17.80
C ALA A 256 1.40 -10.71 17.81
N LYS A 257 1.88 -10.20 18.94
CA LYS A 257 3.18 -9.52 19.07
C LYS A 257 4.39 -10.41 18.70
N GLY A 258 4.34 -11.70 19.02
CA GLY A 258 5.43 -12.65 18.76
C GLY A 258 5.72 -12.93 17.28
N LEU A 259 4.87 -12.48 16.35
CA LEU A 259 5.00 -12.69 14.89
C LEU A 259 5.35 -11.42 14.12
N GLU A 260 5.07 -10.25 14.66
CA GLU A 260 5.44 -8.97 14.03
C GLU A 260 6.97 -8.78 13.97
N GLU A 261 7.70 -9.21 14.98
CA GLU A 261 9.16 -9.12 15.04
C GLU A 261 9.88 -9.86 13.90
N LEU A 262 9.22 -10.81 13.25
CA LEU A 262 9.79 -11.59 12.12
C LEU A 262 9.54 -11.02 10.74
N SER A 263 8.65 -10.02 10.58
CA SER A 263 8.21 -9.55 9.24
C SER A 263 8.58 -8.10 8.89
N ASP A 264 9.12 -7.33 9.82
CA ASP A 264 9.36 -5.87 9.64
C ASP A 264 10.58 -5.49 8.79
N HIS A 265 11.22 -6.43 8.10
CA HIS A 265 12.50 -6.19 7.42
C HIS A 265 12.42 -5.99 5.90
N ASN A 266 11.26 -5.65 5.32
CA ASN A 266 11.20 -5.25 3.91
C ASN A 266 10.59 -3.85 3.76
N PRO A 267 11.40 -2.78 3.80
CA PRO A 267 10.95 -1.46 3.38
C PRO A 267 10.76 -1.49 1.86
N ASN A 268 9.55 -1.81 1.40
CA ASN A 268 9.21 -1.56 0.01
C ASN A 268 9.27 -0.05 -0.24
N PRO A 269 10.13 0.43 -1.14
CA PRO A 269 10.15 1.84 -1.49
C PRO A 269 8.76 2.23 -1.99
N ILE A 270 8.27 3.36 -1.50
CA ILE A 270 7.01 3.95 -1.94
C ILE A 270 7.15 4.22 -3.43
N THR A 271 6.60 3.35 -4.27
CA THR A 271 6.55 3.60 -5.71
C THR A 271 5.43 4.61 -5.99
N ASP A 272 5.72 5.63 -6.80
CA ASP A 272 4.79 6.73 -7.16
C ASP A 272 3.42 6.25 -7.68
N ARG A 273 3.36 5.00 -8.14
CA ARG A 273 2.12 4.38 -8.64
C ARG A 273 1.07 4.09 -7.57
N THR A 274 1.46 3.95 -6.29
CA THR A 274 0.52 3.53 -5.24
C THR A 274 -0.41 4.65 -4.78
N LEU A 275 0.04 5.91 -4.79
CA LEU A 275 -0.80 7.05 -4.40
C LEU A 275 -1.72 7.52 -5.55
N ALA A 276 -1.26 7.45 -6.80
CA ALA A 276 -2.06 7.82 -7.98
C ALA A 276 -3.11 6.76 -8.36
N SER A 277 -2.86 5.46 -8.11
CA SER A 277 -3.84 4.39 -8.39
C SER A 277 -4.86 4.16 -7.28
N SER A 278 -4.64 4.67 -6.07
CA SER A 278 -5.58 4.59 -4.96
C SER A 278 -6.70 5.63 -4.99
N SER A 279 -6.91 6.31 -6.13
CA SER A 279 -8.10 7.14 -6.39
C SER A 279 -9.42 6.34 -6.40
N THR A 280 -9.39 5.02 -6.22
CA THR A 280 -10.58 4.26 -5.82
C THR A 280 -10.91 4.67 -4.39
N LYS A 281 -11.99 5.46 -4.25
CA LYS A 281 -12.58 5.94 -3.02
C LYS A 281 -12.81 4.78 -2.04
N SER A 282 -11.78 4.38 -1.31
CA SER A 282 -11.94 3.50 -0.16
C SER A 282 -12.50 4.34 0.98
N SER A 283 -13.80 4.24 1.19
CA SER A 283 -14.50 4.92 2.30
C SER A 283 -14.49 4.10 3.59
N SER A 284 -13.81 2.95 3.61
CA SER A 284 -13.71 2.06 4.77
C SER A 284 -12.26 1.77 5.11
N PHE A 285 -11.93 1.82 6.40
CA PHE A 285 -10.61 1.47 6.88
C PHE A 285 -10.33 -0.02 6.67
N PRO A 286 -9.08 -0.39 6.32
CA PRO A 286 -8.67 -1.78 6.36
C PRO A 286 -8.79 -2.29 7.81
N PRO A 287 -9.16 -3.56 8.03
CA PRO A 287 -9.16 -4.11 9.37
C PRO A 287 -7.73 -4.05 9.93
N ILE A 288 -7.60 -3.65 11.20
CA ILE A 288 -6.33 -3.78 11.92
C ILE A 288 -6.06 -5.27 12.01
N SER A 289 -5.28 -5.78 11.05
CA SER A 289 -5.07 -7.20 10.89
C SER A 289 -4.14 -7.70 12.00
N LEU A 290 -4.71 -8.49 12.86
CA LEU A 290 -3.98 -9.45 13.65
C LEU A 290 -3.61 -10.57 12.66
N ARG A 291 -2.33 -10.74 12.34
CA ARG A 291 -1.81 -11.57 11.22
C ARG A 291 -2.00 -13.09 11.35
N PHE A 292 -2.95 -13.56 12.12
CA PHE A 292 -3.27 -14.99 12.22
C PHE A 292 -4.40 -15.37 11.26
N LYS A 293 -4.13 -16.32 10.36
CA LYS A 293 -5.19 -17.01 9.63
C LYS A 293 -6.17 -17.62 10.64
N GLY A 294 -7.40 -17.16 10.67
CA GLY A 294 -8.46 -17.61 11.60
C GLY A 294 -8.85 -16.58 12.67
N GLN A 295 -8.12 -15.48 12.84
CA GLN A 295 -8.52 -14.41 13.79
C GLN A 295 -9.48 -13.39 13.18
N ASP A 296 -9.59 -13.33 11.86
CA ASP A 296 -10.54 -12.44 11.19
C ASP A 296 -11.99 -12.75 11.60
N ASP A 297 -12.33 -14.04 11.71
CA ASP A 297 -13.67 -14.47 12.16
C ASP A 297 -13.91 -14.06 13.63
N MET A 298 -12.91 -14.20 14.50
CA MET A 298 -12.99 -13.80 15.90
C MET A 298 -13.16 -12.29 16.06
N MET A 299 -12.47 -11.49 15.26
CA MET A 299 -12.61 -10.02 15.28
C MET A 299 -13.98 -9.57 14.75
N THR A 300 -14.55 -10.29 13.78
CA THR A 300 -15.93 -10.02 13.32
C THR A 300 -16.96 -10.32 14.42
N GLU A 301 -16.77 -11.39 15.20
CA GLU A 301 -17.61 -11.70 16.35
C GLU A 301 -17.47 -10.68 17.48
N PHE A 302 -16.23 -10.22 17.77
CA PHE A 302 -16.04 -9.11 18.72
C PHE A 302 -16.72 -7.82 18.25
N LYS A 303 -16.65 -7.50 16.96
CA LYS A 303 -17.38 -6.36 16.41
C LYS A 303 -18.88 -6.53 16.59
N ALA A 304 -19.42 -7.72 16.33
CA ALA A 304 -20.84 -8.01 16.55
C ALA A 304 -21.23 -7.88 18.03
N LEU A 305 -20.35 -8.28 18.95
CA LEU A 305 -20.52 -8.09 20.39
C LEU A 305 -20.55 -6.60 20.74
N VAL A 306 -19.59 -5.80 20.24
CA VAL A 306 -19.55 -4.34 20.47
C VAL A 306 -20.79 -3.66 19.90
N GLN A 307 -21.27 -4.08 18.72
CA GLN A 307 -22.53 -3.59 18.15
C GLN A 307 -23.75 -3.93 19.02
N GLY A 308 -23.79 -5.13 19.60
CA GLY A 308 -24.81 -5.50 20.58
C GLY A 308 -24.77 -4.61 21.82
N LEU A 309 -23.57 -4.33 22.32
CA LEU A 309 -23.34 -3.43 23.45
C LEU A 309 -23.76 -1.98 23.13
N ALA A 310 -23.43 -1.50 21.92
CA ALA A 310 -23.77 -0.13 21.48
C ALA A 310 -25.28 0.17 21.46
N ARG A 311 -26.11 -0.87 21.34
CA ARG A 311 -27.57 -0.76 21.42
C ARG A 311 -28.10 -0.70 22.84
N SER A 312 -27.29 -1.09 23.83
CA SER A 312 -27.73 -1.08 25.25
C SER A 312 -27.71 0.33 25.84
N ASN A 313 -28.60 0.54 26.86
CA ASN A 313 -28.64 1.83 27.55
C ASN A 313 -27.37 2.18 28.35
N SER A 314 -26.52 1.20 28.63
CA SER A 314 -25.25 1.39 29.34
C SER A 314 -24.05 1.57 28.42
N ALA A 315 -24.26 1.64 27.09
CA ALA A 315 -23.17 1.78 26.11
C ALA A 315 -22.30 3.00 26.40
N LEU A 316 -22.91 4.09 26.82
CA LEU A 316 -22.21 5.35 27.12
C LEU A 316 -21.31 5.22 28.34
N THR A 317 -21.79 4.64 29.43
CA THR A 317 -20.98 4.45 30.65
C THR A 317 -19.79 3.53 30.41
N VAL A 318 -19.99 2.47 29.62
CA VAL A 318 -18.89 1.57 29.19
C VAL A 318 -17.89 2.30 28.30
N ALA A 319 -18.37 3.13 27.36
CA ALA A 319 -17.49 3.92 26.50
C ALA A 319 -16.65 4.91 27.32
N GLN A 320 -17.25 5.62 28.29
CA GLN A 320 -16.53 6.52 29.20
C GLN A 320 -15.48 5.77 30.02
N GLY A 321 -15.84 4.60 30.58
CA GLY A 321 -14.91 3.75 31.34
C GLY A 321 -13.74 3.24 30.50
N LEU A 322 -13.99 2.85 29.27
CA LEU A 322 -12.94 2.42 28.34
C LEU A 322 -12.03 3.59 27.93
N THR A 323 -12.60 4.76 27.61
CA THR A 323 -11.83 5.95 27.21
C THR A 323 -10.92 6.41 28.36
N SER A 324 -11.41 6.46 29.59
CA SER A 324 -10.60 6.79 30.77
C SER A 324 -9.49 5.78 31.09
N SER A 325 -9.61 4.54 30.61
CA SER A 325 -8.63 3.46 30.83
C SER A 325 -7.59 3.34 29.72
N ILE A 326 -7.63 4.18 28.66
CA ILE A 326 -6.68 4.09 27.53
C ILE A 326 -5.23 4.28 27.99
N ASP A 327 -4.98 5.11 28.97
CA ASP A 327 -3.63 5.39 29.46
C ASP A 327 -3.17 4.43 30.58
N LEU A 328 -4.03 3.51 31.01
CA LEU A 328 -3.81 2.64 32.16
C LEU A 328 -3.41 1.21 31.74
N GLY A 329 -2.38 0.66 32.36
CA GLY A 329 -2.00 -0.74 32.23
C GLY A 329 -0.88 -1.02 31.23
N SER A 330 -0.80 -2.26 30.74
CA SER A 330 0.19 -2.70 29.73
C SER A 330 -0.16 -2.13 28.35
N THR A 331 0.81 -2.13 27.44
CA THR A 331 0.63 -1.65 26.07
C THR A 331 -0.54 -2.36 25.37
N GLU A 332 -0.66 -3.68 25.59
CA GLU A 332 -1.74 -4.49 25.02
C GLU A 332 -3.10 -4.12 25.62
N SER A 333 -3.15 -3.86 26.94
CA SER A 333 -4.37 -3.43 27.63
C SER A 333 -4.82 -2.04 27.18
N ARG A 334 -3.89 -1.10 27.04
CA ARG A 334 -4.13 0.25 26.49
C ARG A 334 -4.66 0.18 25.05
N LEU A 335 -4.03 -0.66 24.20
CA LEU A 335 -4.48 -0.87 22.83
C LEU A 335 -5.87 -1.50 22.77
N ALA A 336 -6.16 -2.45 23.65
CA ALA A 336 -7.49 -3.07 23.77
C ALA A 336 -8.56 -2.06 24.17
N SER A 337 -8.29 -1.22 25.18
CA SER A 337 -9.20 -0.15 25.60
C SER A 337 -9.46 0.82 24.45
N PHE A 338 -8.41 1.24 23.76
CA PHE A 338 -8.54 2.17 22.62
C PHE A 338 -9.36 1.57 21.46
N TRP A 339 -9.05 0.32 21.08
CA TRP A 339 -9.79 -0.38 20.02
C TRP A 339 -11.27 -0.54 20.34
N LEU A 340 -11.57 -0.95 21.60
CA LEU A 340 -12.96 -1.08 22.08
C LEU A 340 -13.68 0.27 22.09
N SER A 341 -13.01 1.34 22.59
CA SER A 341 -13.60 2.70 22.61
C SER A 341 -13.93 3.20 21.21
N VAL A 342 -13.00 3.08 20.24
CA VAL A 342 -13.23 3.53 18.87
C VAL A 342 -14.40 2.79 18.20
N ASN A 343 -14.47 1.45 18.36
CA ASN A 343 -15.56 0.69 17.76
C ASN A 343 -16.90 0.95 18.46
N LEU A 344 -16.92 1.06 19.80
CA LEU A 344 -18.13 1.34 20.55
C LEU A 344 -18.68 2.73 20.25
N VAL A 345 -17.82 3.76 20.24
CA VAL A 345 -18.21 5.14 19.91
C VAL A 345 -18.71 5.23 18.47
N ARG A 346 -18.05 4.55 17.52
CA ARG A 346 -18.52 4.45 16.13
C ARG A 346 -19.94 3.92 16.05
N ASP A 347 -20.22 2.81 16.75
CA ASP A 347 -21.53 2.16 16.68
C ASP A 347 -22.59 2.98 17.41
N ILE A 348 -22.28 3.60 18.55
CA ILE A 348 -23.18 4.51 19.28
C ILE A 348 -23.57 5.71 18.40
N THR A 349 -22.64 6.26 17.65
CA THR A 349 -22.89 7.43 16.79
C THR A 349 -23.67 7.08 15.52
N THR A 350 -23.55 5.84 15.01
CA THR A 350 -24.20 5.40 13.77
C THR A 350 -25.61 4.81 14.00
N ILE A 351 -25.82 4.06 15.10
CA ILE A 351 -27.04 3.28 15.33
C ILE A 351 -28.18 4.12 15.92
N ASN A 352 -27.87 5.15 16.70
CA ASN A 352 -28.85 6.01 17.32
C ASN A 352 -28.70 7.48 16.92
N PRO A 353 -29.29 7.94 15.80
CA PRO A 353 -29.60 9.34 15.67
C PRO A 353 -30.66 9.62 16.75
N SER A 354 -30.21 10.03 17.94
CA SER A 354 -31.17 10.24 19.05
C SER A 354 -32.07 11.42 18.70
N VAL A 355 -33.29 11.35 19.23
CA VAL A 355 -34.22 12.49 19.20
C VAL A 355 -33.56 13.73 19.84
N ASP A 356 -32.58 13.53 20.71
CA ASP A 356 -31.80 14.56 21.38
C ASP A 356 -30.90 15.36 20.40
N ASP A 357 -30.46 14.77 19.30
CA ASP A 357 -29.77 15.49 18.20
C ASP A 357 -30.69 16.49 17.47
N PHE A 358 -32.00 16.31 17.61
CA PHE A 358 -33.02 17.14 16.96
C PHE A 358 -33.53 18.29 17.86
N MET A 359 -33.32 18.18 19.16
CA MET A 359 -33.65 19.22 20.14
C MET A 359 -32.36 19.70 20.81
N ASP A 360 -31.87 20.87 20.40
CA ASP A 360 -30.84 21.59 21.13
C ASP A 360 -31.36 22.07 22.46
N LEU A 361 -31.23 21.24 23.49
CA LEU A 361 -31.68 21.56 24.88
C LEU A 361 -30.63 22.39 25.64
N GLY A 362 -29.55 22.83 24.95
CA GLY A 362 -28.51 23.64 25.56
C GLY A 362 -27.61 22.87 26.59
N THR A 363 -27.82 21.59 26.75
CA THR A 363 -26.91 20.70 27.52
C THR A 363 -26.01 19.94 26.57
N PRO A 364 -24.67 19.83 26.86
CA PRO A 364 -23.79 19.07 26.02
C PRO A 364 -24.25 17.60 25.91
N ASN A 365 -24.31 17.09 24.71
CA ASN A 365 -24.70 15.70 24.48
C ASN A 365 -23.60 14.76 25.00
N PRO A 366 -23.89 13.88 25.99
CA PRO A 366 -22.87 13.04 26.60
C PRO A 366 -22.16 12.11 25.60
N ARG A 367 -22.76 11.85 24.42
CA ARG A 367 -22.16 11.06 23.35
C ARG A 367 -21.09 11.84 22.59
N GLU A 368 -21.33 13.12 22.38
CA GLU A 368 -20.36 14.05 21.77
C GLU A 368 -19.19 14.27 22.70
N GLU A 369 -19.43 14.41 24.00
CA GLU A 369 -18.39 14.56 25.01
C GLU A 369 -17.42 13.38 24.99
N VAL A 370 -17.90 12.13 24.94
CA VAL A 370 -17.02 10.95 24.84
C VAL A 370 -16.26 10.90 23.52
N LEU A 371 -16.87 11.31 22.40
CA LEU A 371 -16.19 11.38 21.11
C LEU A 371 -15.13 12.48 21.13
N ASP A 372 -15.40 13.64 21.72
CA ASP A 372 -14.47 14.76 21.83
C ASP A 372 -13.28 14.41 22.75
N ASP A 373 -13.51 13.71 23.85
CA ASP A 373 -12.46 13.19 24.73
C ASP A 373 -11.56 12.20 23.99
N LEU A 374 -12.17 11.27 23.26
CA LEU A 374 -11.43 10.28 22.46
C LEU A 374 -10.65 10.94 21.33
N TYR A 375 -11.22 11.96 20.69
CA TYR A 375 -10.56 12.76 19.66
C TYR A 375 -9.38 13.56 20.23
N SER A 376 -9.56 14.23 21.35
CA SER A 376 -8.50 14.99 22.03
C SER A 376 -7.33 14.09 22.41
N HIS A 377 -7.60 12.88 22.94
CA HIS A 377 -6.61 11.89 23.22
C HIS A 377 -5.88 11.45 21.93
N SER A 378 -6.63 11.16 20.86
CA SER A 378 -6.09 10.74 19.57
C SER A 378 -5.20 11.80 18.92
N LEU A 379 -5.61 13.09 19.00
CA LEU A 379 -4.84 14.20 18.47
C LEU A 379 -3.54 14.39 19.25
N SER A 380 -3.57 14.26 20.59
CA SER A 380 -2.36 14.33 21.42
C SER A 380 -1.37 13.20 21.07
N LEU A 381 -1.87 12.00 20.80
CA LEU A 381 -1.07 10.85 20.39
C LEU A 381 -0.42 11.06 19.00
N LEU A 382 -1.17 11.57 18.04
CA LEU A 382 -0.69 11.84 16.68
C LEU A 382 0.36 12.97 16.64
N ASN A 383 0.32 13.91 17.60
CA ASN A 383 1.26 15.03 17.72
C ASN A 383 2.48 14.73 18.60
N GLN A 384 2.61 13.52 19.17
CA GLN A 384 3.80 13.13 19.96
C GLN A 384 5.07 13.21 19.09
N ARG A 385 6.13 13.78 19.68
CA ARG A 385 7.37 14.10 18.94
C ARG A 385 8.25 12.89 18.60
N ASP A 386 8.16 11.80 19.35
CA ASP A 386 8.95 10.59 19.15
C ASP A 386 8.05 9.36 19.01
N PRO A 387 7.55 9.10 17.79
CA PRO A 387 6.70 7.94 17.54
C PRO A 387 7.42 6.58 17.57
N ASP A 388 8.75 6.57 17.46
CA ASP A 388 9.51 5.33 17.22
C ASP A 388 9.83 4.50 18.49
N THR A 389 9.58 5.00 19.69
CA THR A 389 10.12 4.35 20.90
C THR A 389 9.10 3.72 21.84
N GLU A 390 7.82 4.07 21.82
CA GLU A 390 6.90 3.60 22.86
C GLU A 390 5.58 2.98 22.39
N ASN A 391 5.01 3.41 21.28
CA ASN A 391 3.68 2.93 20.87
C ASN A 391 3.71 2.16 19.54
N PRO A 392 3.12 0.95 19.46
CA PRO A 392 2.98 0.22 18.21
C PRO A 392 2.06 0.98 17.22
N TRP A 393 2.26 0.75 15.91
CA TRP A 393 1.57 1.43 14.82
C TRP A 393 0.03 1.39 14.90
N GLN A 394 -0.51 0.38 15.58
CA GLN A 394 -1.95 0.20 15.76
C GLN A 394 -2.59 1.36 16.54
N PHE A 395 -1.86 1.98 17.47
CA PHE A 395 -2.35 3.16 18.20
C PHE A 395 -2.57 4.34 17.25
N TYR A 396 -1.62 4.59 16.35
CA TYR A 396 -1.75 5.66 15.36
C TYR A 396 -2.85 5.37 14.34
N ALA A 397 -3.03 4.11 13.95
CA ALA A 397 -4.13 3.69 13.08
C ALA A 397 -5.50 3.96 13.71
N LEU A 398 -5.68 3.61 15.00
CA LEU A 398 -6.91 3.89 15.75
C LEU A 398 -7.14 5.39 15.94
N ALA A 399 -6.09 6.15 16.19
CA ALA A 399 -6.18 7.60 16.30
C ALA A 399 -6.65 8.24 14.97
N LEU A 400 -6.16 7.76 13.83
CA LEU A 400 -6.61 8.18 12.50
C LEU A 400 -8.08 7.79 12.24
N GLU A 401 -8.52 6.61 12.71
CA GLU A 401 -9.93 6.22 12.65
C GLU A 401 -10.83 7.17 13.47
N THR A 402 -10.36 7.57 14.65
CA THR A 402 -11.10 8.53 15.52
C THR A 402 -11.22 9.90 14.85
N VAL A 403 -10.15 10.41 14.24
CA VAL A 403 -10.17 11.66 13.47
C VAL A 403 -11.19 11.59 12.34
N ALA A 404 -11.25 10.48 11.62
CA ALA A 404 -12.21 10.28 10.55
C ALA A 404 -13.66 10.18 11.07
N LEU A 405 -13.87 9.61 12.26
CA LEU A 405 -15.20 9.60 12.92
C LEU A 405 -15.65 11.01 13.28
N GLN A 406 -14.77 11.80 13.87
CA GLN A 406 -15.02 13.20 14.22
C GLN A 406 -15.37 14.02 12.96
N ALA A 407 -14.60 13.88 11.90
CA ALA A 407 -14.87 14.56 10.63
C ALA A 407 -16.24 14.16 10.03
N LYS A 408 -16.61 12.88 10.07
CA LYS A 408 -17.93 12.41 9.61
C LYS A 408 -19.07 12.99 10.43
N ARG A 409 -18.88 13.19 11.73
CA ARG A 409 -19.89 13.74 12.63
C ARG A 409 -20.12 15.22 12.36
N TYR A 410 -19.07 16.04 12.39
CA TYR A 410 -19.13 17.49 12.25
C TYR A 410 -19.18 17.98 10.80
N ARG A 411 -18.84 17.12 9.83
CA ARG A 411 -18.87 17.46 8.39
C ARG A 411 -18.16 18.79 8.09
N THR A 412 -18.88 19.78 7.54
CA THR A 412 -18.32 21.09 7.16
C THR A 412 -17.84 21.92 8.36
N GLU A 413 -18.38 21.68 9.55
CA GLU A 413 -17.97 22.33 10.80
C GLU A 413 -16.63 21.83 11.32
N PHE A 414 -16.12 20.70 10.78
CA PHE A 414 -14.77 20.19 11.06
C PHE A 414 -13.65 21.00 10.40
N ARG A 415 -13.95 21.93 9.48
CA ARG A 415 -12.94 22.71 8.77
C ARG A 415 -11.93 23.45 9.67
N PRO A 416 -12.31 24.09 10.79
CA PRO A 416 -11.35 24.72 11.69
C PRO A 416 -10.30 23.77 12.24
N GLU A 417 -10.67 22.52 12.53
CA GLU A 417 -9.78 21.47 13.06
C GLU A 417 -8.71 21.00 12.06
N LEU A 418 -8.90 21.26 10.76
CA LEU A 418 -7.96 20.87 9.71
C LEU A 418 -6.55 21.41 9.93
N SER A 419 -6.43 22.57 10.58
CA SER A 419 -5.13 23.20 10.89
C SER A 419 -4.26 22.33 11.81
N GLU A 420 -4.87 21.57 12.71
CA GLU A 420 -4.18 20.69 13.67
C GLU A 420 -4.05 19.25 13.17
N VAL A 421 -5.01 18.80 12.37
CA VAL A 421 -5.14 17.41 11.93
C VAL A 421 -4.30 17.09 10.69
N LEU A 422 -4.22 18.01 9.70
CA LEU A 422 -3.61 17.71 8.40
C LEU A 422 -2.12 17.36 8.49
N TYR A 423 -1.38 18.10 9.33
CA TYR A 423 0.06 17.85 9.49
C TYR A 423 0.36 16.43 10.00
N PRO A 424 -0.20 15.93 11.12
CA PRO A 424 0.04 14.57 11.58
C PRO A 424 -0.48 13.49 10.64
N VAL A 425 -1.63 13.69 9.97
CA VAL A 425 -2.14 12.72 8.99
C VAL A 425 -1.17 12.56 7.81
N LEU A 426 -0.67 13.68 7.28
CA LEU A 426 0.33 13.66 6.20
C LEU A 426 1.67 13.05 6.66
N HIS A 427 2.04 13.26 7.92
CA HIS A 427 3.23 12.62 8.49
C HIS A 427 3.09 11.09 8.49
N HIS A 428 1.97 10.56 8.98
CA HIS A 428 1.73 9.11 9.00
C HIS A 428 1.50 8.51 7.60
N LEU A 429 1.06 9.30 6.62
CA LEU A 429 1.03 8.89 5.22
C LEU A 429 2.42 8.56 4.67
N GLY A 430 3.46 9.20 5.19
CA GLY A 430 4.85 8.92 4.85
C GLY A 430 5.50 7.79 5.66
N SER A 431 4.78 7.12 6.56
CA SER A 431 5.31 6.05 7.39
C SER A 431 5.92 4.89 6.58
N SER A 432 6.93 4.23 7.12
CA SER A 432 7.50 2.99 6.56
C SER A 432 6.52 1.82 6.61
N ASN A 433 5.60 1.81 7.59
CA ASN A 433 4.58 0.77 7.73
C ASN A 433 3.46 0.94 6.69
N SER A 434 3.26 -0.07 5.83
CA SER A 434 2.26 -0.04 4.75
C SER A 434 0.82 0.04 5.25
N ALA A 435 0.51 -0.63 6.37
CA ALA A 435 -0.83 -0.63 6.95
C ALA A 435 -1.18 0.77 7.51
N LEU A 436 -0.23 1.41 8.19
CA LEU A 436 -0.43 2.76 8.72
C LEU A 436 -0.59 3.80 7.59
N ARG A 437 0.16 3.67 6.48
CA ARG A 437 -0.01 4.52 5.29
C ARG A 437 -1.41 4.39 4.70
N GLU A 438 -1.92 3.17 4.60
CA GLU A 438 -3.26 2.93 4.06
C GLU A 438 -4.35 3.52 4.97
N HIS A 439 -4.20 3.41 6.29
CA HIS A 439 -5.08 4.08 7.25
C HIS A 439 -5.02 5.61 7.11
N ALA A 440 -3.82 6.19 6.99
CA ALA A 440 -3.66 7.63 6.83
C ALA A 440 -4.28 8.14 5.52
N LEU A 441 -4.12 7.40 4.41
CA LEU A 441 -4.75 7.73 3.13
C LEU A 441 -6.27 7.64 3.21
N THR A 442 -6.79 6.59 3.83
CA THR A 442 -8.24 6.41 4.03
C THR A 442 -8.81 7.50 4.92
N CYS A 443 -8.12 7.85 6.01
CA CYS A 443 -8.49 8.97 6.87
C CYS A 443 -8.56 10.28 6.08
N LEU A 444 -7.53 10.59 5.30
CA LEU A 444 -7.46 11.80 4.49
C LEU A 444 -8.61 11.90 3.47
N ASN A 445 -8.95 10.78 2.81
CA ASN A 445 -10.07 10.71 1.87
C ASN A 445 -11.43 10.94 2.58
N ILE A 446 -11.62 10.34 3.75
CA ILE A 446 -12.85 10.52 4.55
C ILE A 446 -12.97 11.96 5.03
N VAL A 447 -11.88 12.55 5.53
CA VAL A 447 -11.85 13.95 5.97
C VAL A 447 -12.15 14.89 4.80
N ALA A 448 -11.60 14.64 3.61
CA ALA A 448 -11.89 15.43 2.42
C ALA A 448 -13.38 15.36 2.04
N GLU A 449 -13.93 14.15 1.97
CA GLU A 449 -15.35 13.94 1.65
C GLU A 449 -16.27 14.60 2.70
N ALA A 450 -15.99 14.41 3.98
CA ALA A 450 -16.77 14.98 5.08
C ALA A 450 -16.74 16.52 5.10
N SER A 451 -15.57 17.12 4.86
CA SER A 451 -15.38 18.58 4.83
C SER A 451 -15.84 19.24 3.53
N GLY A 452 -16.32 18.46 2.54
CA GLY A 452 -16.90 18.95 1.28
C GLY A 452 -15.87 19.28 0.20
N TYR A 453 -14.71 18.63 0.21
CA TYR A 453 -13.71 18.69 -0.86
C TYR A 453 -13.88 17.49 -1.81
N SER A 454 -13.56 17.69 -3.09
CA SER A 454 -13.73 16.63 -4.10
C SER A 454 -12.66 15.53 -4.01
N SER A 455 -11.48 15.87 -3.49
CA SER A 455 -10.34 14.95 -3.34
C SER A 455 -9.42 15.35 -2.19
N ALA A 456 -8.60 14.40 -1.74
CA ALA A 456 -7.56 14.64 -0.75
C ALA A 456 -6.54 15.70 -1.21
N GLY A 457 -6.23 15.75 -2.51
CA GLY A 457 -5.35 16.77 -3.08
C GLY A 457 -5.93 18.18 -2.98
N GLU A 458 -7.22 18.34 -3.29
CA GLU A 458 -7.92 19.62 -3.17
C GLU A 458 -7.98 20.09 -1.71
N LEU A 459 -8.26 19.18 -0.77
CA LEU A 459 -8.22 19.47 0.67
C LEU A 459 -6.86 20.03 1.07
N VAL A 460 -5.76 19.39 0.66
CA VAL A 460 -4.40 19.82 1.01
C VAL A 460 -4.06 21.16 0.37
N VAL A 461 -4.42 21.38 -0.91
CA VAL A 461 -4.17 22.65 -1.60
C VAL A 461 -4.96 23.81 -0.98
N ALA A 462 -6.23 23.58 -0.62
CA ALA A 462 -7.06 24.59 0.02
C ALA A 462 -6.56 25.01 1.42
N ASN A 463 -5.79 24.14 2.09
CA ASN A 463 -5.24 24.38 3.43
C ASN A 463 -3.71 24.43 3.44
N VAL A 464 -3.10 24.67 2.27
CA VAL A 464 -1.64 24.63 2.08
C VAL A 464 -0.91 25.59 3.01
N ASP A 465 -1.46 26.78 3.24
CA ASP A 465 -0.83 27.82 4.04
C ASP A 465 -0.55 27.37 5.48
N TYR A 466 -1.48 26.66 6.11
CA TYR A 466 -1.30 26.11 7.46
C TYR A 466 -0.18 25.10 7.52
N ILE A 467 -0.13 24.20 6.53
CA ILE A 467 0.85 23.10 6.51
C ILE A 467 2.25 23.65 6.18
N VAL A 468 2.33 24.52 5.17
CA VAL A 468 3.58 25.19 4.75
C VAL A 468 4.17 25.98 5.89
N ASN A 469 3.34 26.74 6.61
CA ASN A 469 3.76 27.51 7.78
C ASN A 469 4.25 26.60 8.92
N ALA A 470 3.52 25.54 9.24
CA ALA A 470 3.93 24.54 10.24
C ALA A 470 5.27 23.89 9.91
N VAL A 471 5.46 23.50 8.64
CA VAL A 471 6.72 22.95 8.14
C VAL A 471 7.85 23.99 8.20
N GLY A 472 7.61 25.20 7.72
CA GLY A 472 8.58 26.30 7.72
C GLY A 472 9.07 26.62 9.13
N LEU A 473 8.16 26.70 10.10
CA LEU A 473 8.50 26.90 11.51
C LEU A 473 9.39 25.78 12.06
N LYS A 474 9.05 24.52 11.79
CA LYS A 474 9.86 23.36 12.24
C LYS A 474 11.26 23.36 11.63
N LEU A 475 11.38 23.67 10.34
CA LEU A 475 12.68 23.81 9.67
C LEU A 475 13.50 25.00 10.20
N ALA A 476 12.86 26.11 10.52
CA ALA A 476 13.50 27.31 11.04
C ALA A 476 14.00 27.16 12.50
N TYR A 477 13.21 26.46 13.35
CA TYR A 477 13.57 26.25 14.77
C TYR A 477 14.63 25.16 15.00
N GLY A 478 15.13 24.55 13.93
CA GLY A 478 16.20 23.58 14.06
C GLY A 478 15.78 22.20 14.50
N ASP A 479 14.55 21.84 14.23
CA ASP A 479 14.06 20.48 14.42
C ASP A 479 14.77 19.56 13.40
N VAL A 480 15.66 18.72 13.90
CA VAL A 480 16.42 17.74 13.09
C VAL A 480 15.56 16.54 12.72
N SER A 481 14.31 16.52 13.18
CA SER A 481 13.34 15.45 12.91
C SER A 481 13.06 15.31 11.40
N PRO A 482 13.00 14.10 10.87
CA PRO A 482 12.66 13.85 9.47
C PRO A 482 11.18 14.13 9.12
N GLN A 483 10.35 14.49 10.12
CA GLN A 483 8.91 14.68 9.96
C GLN A 483 8.55 15.78 8.96
N ALA A 484 9.15 16.96 9.08
CA ALA A 484 8.82 18.11 8.22
C ALA A 484 9.11 17.83 6.74
N PRO A 485 10.30 17.35 6.34
CA PRO A 485 10.55 16.95 4.95
C PRO A 485 9.64 15.83 4.45
N GLN A 486 9.28 14.89 5.32
CA GLN A 486 8.39 13.77 4.97
C GLN A 486 6.98 14.26 4.66
N VAL A 487 6.44 15.19 5.45
CA VAL A 487 5.13 15.82 5.18
C VAL A 487 5.15 16.55 3.85
N LEU A 488 6.18 17.34 3.56
CA LEU A 488 6.32 18.02 2.26
C LEU A 488 6.36 17.05 1.09
N LEU A 489 7.09 15.94 1.22
CA LEU A 489 7.17 14.93 0.18
C LEU A 489 5.80 14.31 -0.09
N MET A 490 5.01 14.04 0.96
CA MET A 490 3.65 13.51 0.80
C MET A 490 2.69 14.52 0.18
N MET A 491 2.77 15.79 0.58
CA MET A 491 1.98 16.87 -0.05
C MET A 491 2.25 16.95 -1.56
N MET A 492 3.52 16.90 -1.96
CA MET A 492 3.89 16.97 -3.37
C MET A 492 3.36 15.77 -4.17
N ARG A 493 3.41 14.56 -3.59
CA ARG A 493 2.87 13.36 -4.23
C ARG A 493 1.35 13.35 -4.37
N LEU A 494 0.64 14.02 -3.46
CA LEU A 494 -0.82 14.14 -3.49
C LEU A 494 -1.29 15.22 -4.44
N CYS A 495 -0.64 16.39 -4.42
CA CYS A 495 -1.11 17.61 -5.10
C CYS A 495 -0.42 17.85 -6.44
N GLY A 496 0.74 17.20 -6.68
CA GLY A 496 1.52 17.38 -7.91
C GLY A 496 1.89 18.85 -8.18
N PRO A 497 1.80 19.31 -9.44
CA PRO A 497 2.24 20.65 -9.82
C PRO A 497 1.41 21.80 -9.21
N SER A 498 0.19 21.52 -8.72
CA SER A 498 -0.70 22.53 -8.12
C SER A 498 -0.13 23.14 -6.83
N LEU A 499 0.82 22.46 -6.19
CA LEU A 499 1.46 22.92 -4.95
C LEU A 499 2.61 23.92 -5.19
N LEU A 500 3.25 23.89 -6.36
CA LEU A 500 4.45 24.66 -6.66
C LEU A 500 4.36 26.17 -6.39
N PRO A 501 3.25 26.88 -6.68
CA PRO A 501 3.14 28.31 -6.42
C PRO A 501 3.31 28.70 -4.94
N TYR A 502 2.97 27.77 -4.03
CA TYR A 502 2.97 28.00 -2.57
C TYR A 502 4.30 27.63 -1.90
N LEU A 503 5.22 26.96 -2.63
CA LEU A 503 6.45 26.44 -2.06
C LEU A 503 7.67 27.39 -2.19
N ASN A 504 7.53 28.55 -2.84
CA ASN A 504 8.66 29.47 -3.08
C ASN A 504 9.40 29.86 -1.80
N ASP A 505 8.66 30.23 -0.75
CA ASP A 505 9.24 30.67 0.52
C ASP A 505 9.85 29.50 1.31
N LEU A 506 9.31 28.29 1.11
CA LEU A 506 9.84 27.07 1.70
C LEU A 506 11.16 26.63 1.08
N VAL A 507 11.39 26.92 -0.21
CA VAL A 507 12.65 26.60 -0.88
C VAL A 507 13.81 27.24 -0.16
N ASP A 508 13.70 28.50 0.20
CA ASP A 508 14.74 29.21 0.96
C ASP A 508 14.93 28.62 2.38
N SER A 509 13.83 28.21 3.03
CA SER A 509 13.88 27.54 4.32
C SER A 509 14.55 26.17 4.25
N ILE A 510 14.31 25.41 3.17
CA ILE A 510 14.96 24.11 2.88
C ILE A 510 16.47 24.32 2.69
N PHE A 511 16.87 25.35 1.93
CA PHE A 511 18.28 25.65 1.70
C PHE A 511 19.01 26.08 2.98
N ASN A 512 18.39 26.93 3.78
CA ASN A 512 18.91 27.32 5.08
C ASN A 512 19.04 26.10 6.03
N ALA A 513 18.07 25.16 5.98
CA ALA A 513 18.15 23.92 6.74
C ALA A 513 19.29 23.02 6.24
N LEU A 514 19.50 22.90 4.93
CA LEU A 514 20.60 22.14 4.35
C LEU A 514 21.96 22.72 4.73
N GLU A 515 22.13 24.04 4.72
CA GLU A 515 23.38 24.72 5.13
C GLU A 515 23.68 24.49 6.61
N ARG A 516 22.68 24.55 7.47
CA ARG A 516 22.85 24.37 8.93
C ARG A 516 23.04 22.91 9.34
N TYR A 517 22.35 21.98 8.68
CA TYR A 517 22.21 20.58 9.12
C TYR A 517 22.81 19.55 8.16
N HIS A 518 23.77 19.96 7.31
CA HIS A 518 24.45 19.04 6.36
C HIS A 518 25.14 17.85 7.04
N GLY A 519 25.43 17.92 8.36
CA GLY A 519 25.97 16.80 9.14
C GLY A 519 24.99 15.66 9.43
N TYR A 520 23.70 15.82 9.14
CA TYR A 520 22.66 14.80 9.35
C TYR A 520 22.24 14.17 8.02
N PRO A 521 22.84 13.02 7.62
CA PRO A 521 22.67 12.48 6.27
C PRO A 521 21.21 12.09 5.95
N LYS A 522 20.46 11.57 6.92
CA LYS A 522 19.04 11.21 6.69
C LYS A 522 18.17 12.44 6.42
N LEU A 523 18.37 13.52 7.16
CA LEU A 523 17.64 14.78 6.96
C LEU A 523 18.00 15.39 5.60
N ALA A 524 19.28 15.45 5.27
CA ALA A 524 19.75 15.95 3.98
C ALA A 524 19.18 15.14 2.80
N GLU A 525 19.17 13.81 2.91
CA GLU A 525 18.60 12.91 1.89
C GLU A 525 17.10 13.17 1.67
N LEU A 526 16.33 13.36 2.75
CA LEU A 526 14.90 13.67 2.65
C LEU A 526 14.66 15.06 2.05
N LEU A 527 15.43 16.07 2.45
CA LEU A 527 15.33 17.42 1.89
C LEU A 527 15.66 17.43 0.39
N PHE A 528 16.70 16.68 -0.04
CA PHE A 528 16.98 16.52 -1.46
C PHE A 528 15.91 15.71 -2.20
N SER A 529 15.26 14.76 -1.54
CA SER A 529 14.11 14.04 -2.12
C SER A 529 12.93 14.98 -2.34
N VAL A 530 12.71 15.93 -1.43
CA VAL A 530 11.69 17.00 -1.60
C VAL A 530 12.06 17.90 -2.77
N LEU A 531 13.31 18.38 -2.84
CA LEU A 531 13.77 19.22 -3.96
C LEU A 531 13.68 18.49 -5.30
N LYS A 532 13.97 17.18 -5.31
CA LYS A 532 13.80 16.34 -6.50
C LYS A 532 12.33 16.24 -6.92
N GLY A 533 11.42 16.02 -5.98
CA GLY A 533 9.99 16.00 -6.25
C GLY A 533 9.51 17.34 -6.79
N MET A 534 9.97 18.48 -6.21
CA MET A 534 9.67 19.83 -6.71
C MET A 534 10.16 20.02 -8.15
N ALA A 535 11.36 19.51 -8.46
CA ALA A 535 11.92 19.57 -9.80
C ALA A 535 11.13 18.73 -10.80
N GLU A 536 10.77 17.48 -10.44
CA GLU A 536 9.97 16.60 -11.30
C GLU A 536 8.59 17.18 -11.61
N GLU A 537 7.92 17.74 -10.62
CA GLU A 537 6.63 18.40 -10.83
C GLU A 537 6.76 19.75 -11.55
N GLY A 538 7.85 20.49 -11.29
CA GLY A 538 8.16 21.73 -11.99
C GLY A 538 8.39 21.52 -13.50
N VAL A 539 9.04 20.43 -13.87
CA VAL A 539 9.26 20.06 -15.29
C VAL A 539 7.95 19.71 -15.99
N LYS A 540 6.98 19.13 -15.29
CA LYS A 540 5.65 18.79 -15.81
C LYS A 540 4.72 20.01 -15.90
N ALA A 541 5.07 21.15 -15.28
CA ALA A 541 4.19 22.31 -15.25
C ALA A 541 3.93 22.87 -16.65
N PRO A 542 2.66 23.12 -17.04
CA PRO A 542 2.31 23.58 -18.40
C PRO A 542 2.92 24.94 -18.75
N GLN A 543 3.25 25.75 -17.75
CA GLN A 543 3.90 27.07 -17.94
C GLN A 543 5.30 26.97 -18.57
N LEU A 544 6.03 25.89 -18.30
CA LEU A 544 7.33 25.61 -18.96
C LEU A 544 7.16 25.10 -20.39
N ALA A 545 6.03 24.43 -20.68
CA ALA A 545 5.70 23.95 -22.02
C ALA A 545 5.28 25.09 -22.96
N LEU A 546 4.65 26.15 -22.43
CA LEU A 546 4.16 27.30 -23.22
C LEU A 546 5.28 28.26 -23.64
N THR A 547 6.41 28.31 -22.93
CA THR A 547 7.59 29.12 -23.30
C THR A 547 8.49 28.44 -24.34
N ALA A 548 8.26 27.18 -24.65
CA ALA A 548 8.87 26.54 -25.80
C ALA A 548 8.10 27.00 -27.06
N GLY A 549 8.34 28.22 -27.50
CA GLY A 549 8.09 28.59 -28.89
C GLY A 549 8.77 27.55 -29.74
N ASP A 550 8.01 26.98 -30.65
CA ASP A 550 8.42 26.00 -31.67
C ASP A 550 9.33 26.74 -32.71
N GLU A 551 10.29 27.49 -32.26
CA GLU A 551 11.43 27.83 -33.10
C GLU A 551 12.22 26.51 -33.22
N LYS A 552 11.91 25.76 -34.29
CA LYS A 552 12.84 24.80 -34.88
C LYS A 552 14.16 25.55 -35.01
N ARG A 553 15.03 25.48 -33.99
CA ARG A 553 16.42 25.86 -34.17
C ARG A 553 16.91 25.03 -35.34
N GLU A 554 17.05 25.67 -36.49
CA GLU A 554 17.78 25.06 -37.59
C GLU A 554 19.17 24.73 -37.03
N ASP A 555 19.47 23.45 -36.99
CA ASP A 555 20.79 22.96 -36.59
C ASP A 555 21.80 23.53 -37.62
N GLY A 556 22.36 24.69 -37.34
CA GLY A 556 23.35 25.34 -38.20
C GLY A 556 24.60 24.50 -38.47
N PHE A 557 24.73 23.39 -37.69
CA PHE A 557 25.83 22.41 -37.79
C PHE A 557 25.38 21.00 -38.15
N ALA A 558 24.10 20.76 -38.43
CA ALA A 558 23.76 19.53 -39.08
C ALA A 558 24.51 19.52 -40.41
N LYS A 559 25.53 18.66 -40.52
CA LYS A 559 26.14 18.34 -41.81
C LYS A 559 25.01 17.83 -42.68
N ARG A 560 24.32 18.68 -43.38
CA ARG A 560 23.44 18.26 -44.47
C ARG A 560 24.31 17.40 -45.35
N MET A 561 23.95 16.17 -45.54
CA MET A 561 24.52 15.38 -46.65
C MET A 561 24.24 16.20 -47.90
N THR A 562 25.27 16.89 -48.37
CA THR A 562 25.17 17.72 -49.60
C THR A 562 24.79 16.80 -50.74
N THR A 563 23.58 16.88 -51.14
CA THR A 563 23.12 16.22 -52.38
C THR A 563 23.75 16.95 -53.55
N MET A 564 23.91 16.27 -54.70
CA MET A 564 24.37 16.97 -55.94
C MET A 564 23.52 18.18 -56.28
N ASN A 565 22.24 18.19 -55.93
CA ASN A 565 21.34 19.31 -56.08
C ASN A 565 21.73 20.50 -55.19
N ASP A 566 22.16 20.24 -53.93
CA ASP A 566 22.57 21.30 -52.98
C ASP A 566 23.89 21.94 -53.48
N VAL A 567 24.78 21.16 -54.05
CA VAL A 567 26.02 21.67 -54.66
C VAL A 567 25.73 22.53 -55.89
N VAL A 568 24.79 22.10 -56.73
CA VAL A 568 24.36 22.88 -57.90
C VAL A 568 23.67 24.18 -57.47
N GLU A 569 22.82 24.15 -56.43
CA GLU A 569 22.17 25.33 -55.89
C GLU A 569 23.18 26.29 -55.23
N ALA A 570 24.16 25.78 -54.50
CA ALA A 570 25.22 26.60 -53.94
C ALA A 570 26.10 27.28 -55.04
N ILE A 571 26.39 26.56 -56.10
CA ILE A 571 27.13 27.14 -57.25
C ILE A 571 26.30 28.20 -57.97
N GLN A 572 24.99 27.95 -58.15
CA GLN A 572 24.05 28.93 -58.73
C GLN A 572 23.93 30.17 -57.84
N LYS A 573 23.93 30.01 -56.51
CA LYS A 573 23.87 31.15 -55.57
C LYS A 573 25.17 31.94 -55.62
N LEU A 574 26.34 31.28 -55.65
CA LEU A 574 27.62 31.95 -55.83
C LEU A 574 27.72 32.73 -57.15
N ASP A 575 27.17 32.17 -58.24
CA ASP A 575 27.16 32.80 -59.57
C ASP A 575 26.20 34.00 -59.58
N ALA A 576 25.07 33.89 -58.86
CA ALA A 576 24.12 35.01 -58.66
C ALA A 576 24.73 36.11 -57.80
N ASP A 577 25.42 35.75 -56.68
CA ASP A 577 26.11 36.72 -55.83
C ASP A 577 27.29 37.38 -56.53
N ALA A 578 28.00 36.69 -57.40
CA ALA A 578 29.07 37.26 -58.25
C ALA A 578 28.48 38.28 -59.27
N ARG A 579 27.35 38.00 -59.92
CA ARG A 579 26.68 38.92 -60.83
C ARG A 579 26.15 40.14 -60.11
N ASN A 580 25.57 39.95 -58.93
CA ASN A 580 25.06 41.04 -58.08
C ASN A 580 26.22 41.98 -57.67
N ARG A 581 27.38 41.44 -57.29
CA ARG A 581 28.60 42.22 -57.00
C ARG A 581 29.08 42.95 -58.20
N GLU A 582 29.11 42.35 -59.39
CA GLU A 582 29.48 43.04 -60.64
C GLU A 582 28.45 44.14 -60.99
N GLU A 583 27.20 43.98 -60.72
CA GLU A 583 26.21 45.01 -60.95
C GLU A 583 26.29 46.12 -59.92
N GLU A 584 26.58 45.81 -58.63
CA GLU A 584 26.87 46.78 -57.58
C GLU A 584 28.14 47.59 -57.89
N GLU A 585 29.21 46.93 -58.31
CA GLU A 585 30.44 47.65 -58.77
C GLU A 585 30.17 48.52 -59.96
N LYS A 586 29.38 48.15 -60.92
CA LYS A 586 28.95 48.99 -62.05
C LYS A 586 28.03 50.15 -61.63
N GLN A 587 27.25 50.01 -60.62
CA GLN A 587 26.42 51.04 -60.00
C GLN A 587 27.27 52.05 -59.22
N VAL A 588 28.20 51.54 -58.37
CA VAL A 588 29.14 52.37 -57.60
C VAL A 588 30.09 53.17 -58.53
N LEU A 589 30.47 52.63 -59.66
CA LEU A 589 31.24 53.40 -60.69
C LEU A 589 30.45 54.46 -61.38
N LYS A 590 29.09 54.46 -61.32
CA LYS A 590 28.18 55.45 -61.93
C LYS A 590 27.75 56.53 -60.94
N GLU A 591 27.91 56.33 -59.68
CA GLU A 591 27.53 57.31 -58.67
C GLU A 591 28.66 58.22 -58.37
N PRO A 592 28.45 59.58 -58.31
CA PRO A 592 29.51 60.54 -57.94
C PRO A 592 29.96 60.23 -56.50
N PHE A 593 31.25 60.19 -56.28
CA PHE A 593 31.91 59.94 -54.98
C PHE A 593 31.24 60.77 -53.90
N PRO A 594 30.76 60.19 -52.79
CA PRO A 594 30.14 60.93 -51.72
C PRO A 594 31.16 61.87 -51.07
N GLN A 595 30.85 63.18 -51.06
CA GLN A 595 31.74 64.17 -50.46
C GLN A 595 31.94 64.03 -48.96
N LYS A 596 31.18 63.22 -48.26
CA LYS A 596 31.30 62.89 -46.82
C LYS A 596 30.93 61.43 -46.58
N PRO A 597 31.88 60.51 -46.64
CA PRO A 597 31.56 59.06 -46.57
C PRO A 597 31.07 58.51 -45.20
N TRP A 598 31.00 59.35 -44.19
CA TRP A 598 30.71 58.88 -42.83
C TRP A 598 29.64 59.65 -42.05
N LYS A 599 28.81 60.50 -42.72
CA LYS A 599 27.65 61.13 -42.07
C LYS A 599 26.35 60.63 -42.68
N GLU A 600 25.61 59.86 -41.91
CA GLU A 600 24.20 59.61 -42.19
C GLU A 600 23.43 60.93 -42.22
N GLU A 601 22.66 61.20 -43.30
CA GLU A 601 21.72 62.30 -43.38
C GLU A 601 20.64 62.13 -42.32
N LYS A 602 20.78 62.86 -41.20
CA LYS A 602 19.64 63.06 -40.32
C LYS A 602 18.64 63.90 -41.05
N SER A 603 17.47 63.32 -41.39
CA SER A 603 16.28 64.00 -41.83
C SER A 603 16.02 65.20 -40.90
N SER A 604 16.13 66.40 -41.51
CA SER A 604 15.84 67.69 -40.93
C SER A 604 14.41 67.81 -40.52
N GLU A 605 14.10 67.76 -39.21
CA GLU A 605 13.01 68.53 -38.65
C GLU A 605 13.33 68.87 -37.17
N ASN A 606 13.42 70.21 -36.92
CA ASN A 606 13.54 70.90 -35.61
C ASN A 606 14.94 71.07 -35.05
N THR A 607 15.65 72.08 -35.62
CA THR A 607 16.75 72.75 -34.96
C THR A 607 16.25 74.06 -34.28
N ASN A 608 16.36 74.09 -32.91
CA ASN A 608 16.60 75.42 -32.28
C ASN A 608 18.06 75.73 -32.34
N PRO A 609 18.44 76.98 -32.72
CA PRO A 609 19.83 77.38 -32.80
C PRO A 609 20.17 78.09 -31.47
N ASP A 610 20.85 77.42 -30.57
CA ASP A 610 21.63 77.96 -29.48
C ASP A 610 22.14 76.81 -28.60
N ASP A 611 23.32 76.32 -28.92
CA ASP A 611 24.37 75.92 -28.00
C ASP A 611 25.62 75.39 -28.77
N PRO A 612 26.80 76.07 -28.58
CA PRO A 612 28.06 75.60 -29.09
C PRO A 612 28.76 74.69 -28.07
N ASP A 613 29.44 73.63 -28.62
CA ASP A 613 30.52 72.88 -28.01
C ASP A 613 30.10 71.81 -26.95
N GLU A 614 30.06 70.52 -27.46
CA GLU A 614 30.75 69.43 -26.78
C GLU A 614 30.91 68.24 -27.80
N GLU A 615 32.13 68.13 -28.29
CA GLU A 615 32.60 66.90 -28.96
C GLU A 615 32.76 65.80 -27.92
N HIS A 616 31.84 64.84 -27.92
CA HIS A 616 32.07 63.54 -27.30
C HIS A 616 31.85 62.44 -28.29
N ASP A 617 32.97 61.83 -28.73
CA ASP A 617 33.04 60.54 -29.39
C ASP A 617 32.42 59.45 -28.49
N HIS A 618 31.16 59.19 -28.65
CA HIS A 618 30.55 58.01 -28.09
C HIS A 618 30.29 56.98 -29.21
N PRO A 619 30.76 55.75 -29.06
CA PRO A 619 30.36 54.69 -29.98
C PRO A 619 28.83 54.53 -29.94
N PRO A 620 28.21 54.10 -31.05
CA PRO A 620 26.73 53.97 -31.13
C PRO A 620 26.30 53.04 -30.02
N PRO A 621 25.22 53.41 -29.29
CA PRO A 621 24.68 52.54 -28.26
C PRO A 621 24.35 51.17 -28.89
N PRO A 622 24.67 50.07 -28.20
CA PRO A 622 24.27 48.77 -28.68
C PRO A 622 22.78 48.82 -28.90
N GLN A 623 22.34 48.30 -30.05
CA GLN A 623 20.92 48.11 -30.38
C GLN A 623 20.24 47.54 -29.14
N ASN A 624 19.20 48.21 -28.66
CA ASN A 624 18.38 47.72 -27.55
C ASN A 624 17.82 46.36 -27.97
N GLU A 625 18.54 45.29 -27.60
CA GLU A 625 17.93 44.01 -27.45
C GLU A 625 16.83 44.18 -26.41
N GLU A 626 15.59 44.06 -26.76
CA GLU A 626 14.48 44.04 -25.82
C GLU A 626 14.87 43.10 -24.67
N PRO A 627 14.82 43.56 -23.40
CA PRO A 627 15.19 42.67 -22.28
C PRO A 627 14.37 41.42 -22.37
N ALA A 628 15.05 40.28 -22.46
CA ALA A 628 14.38 38.96 -22.53
C ALA A 628 13.33 38.89 -21.41
N PRO A 629 12.13 38.39 -21.70
CA PRO A 629 11.06 38.33 -20.71
C PRO A 629 11.57 37.59 -19.47
N PRO A 630 11.20 38.07 -18.24
CA PRO A 630 11.69 37.49 -17.00
C PRO A 630 11.37 35.99 -16.97
N ALA A 631 12.39 35.20 -16.62
CA ALA A 631 12.24 33.73 -16.56
C ALA A 631 11.10 33.35 -15.59
N PRO A 632 10.27 32.37 -15.95
CA PRO A 632 9.17 31.95 -15.08
C PRO A 632 9.71 31.54 -13.70
N ARG A 633 8.96 31.83 -12.64
CA ARG A 633 9.36 31.53 -11.25
C ARG A 633 9.79 30.07 -11.03
N THR A 634 9.13 29.14 -11.71
CA THR A 634 9.50 27.72 -11.69
C THR A 634 10.90 27.46 -12.26
N PHE A 635 11.30 28.20 -13.29
CA PHE A 635 12.64 28.13 -13.86
C PHE A 635 13.70 28.62 -12.88
N THR A 636 13.46 29.74 -12.17
CA THR A 636 14.40 30.26 -11.17
C THR A 636 14.59 29.31 -9.99
N ILE A 637 13.52 28.60 -9.57
CA ILE A 637 13.59 27.54 -8.56
C ILE A 637 14.44 26.38 -9.04
N LEU A 638 14.21 25.88 -10.26
CA LEU A 638 14.99 24.78 -10.83
C LEU A 638 16.47 25.14 -11.00
N LEU A 639 16.78 26.38 -11.41
CA LEU A 639 18.15 26.89 -11.52
C LEU A 639 18.81 26.89 -10.14
N LYS A 640 18.17 27.48 -9.14
CA LYS A 640 18.68 27.57 -7.76
C LYS A 640 18.92 26.19 -7.14
N ILE A 641 17.99 25.23 -7.36
CA ILE A 641 18.17 23.84 -6.95
C ILE A 641 19.40 23.21 -7.61
N SER A 642 19.59 23.45 -8.92
CA SER A 642 20.71 22.89 -9.67
C SER A 642 22.05 23.50 -9.26
N GLU A 643 22.11 24.78 -8.98
CA GLU A 643 23.29 25.46 -8.45
C GLU A 643 23.72 24.91 -7.09
N LEU A 644 22.78 24.63 -6.20
CA LEU A 644 23.09 24.08 -4.89
C LEU A 644 23.60 22.64 -4.94
N THR A 645 23.19 21.85 -5.93
CA THR A 645 23.67 20.46 -6.06
C THR A 645 25.19 20.39 -6.19
N GLN A 646 25.86 21.41 -6.76
CA GLN A 646 27.33 21.45 -6.88
C GLN A 646 28.04 21.35 -5.52
N HIS A 647 27.52 22.00 -4.48
CA HIS A 647 28.14 22.01 -3.17
C HIS A 647 28.08 20.65 -2.47
N TYR A 648 26.98 19.91 -2.69
CA TYR A 648 26.72 18.63 -2.03
C TYR A 648 27.20 17.40 -2.80
N LEU A 649 27.56 17.53 -4.07
CA LEU A 649 28.14 16.42 -4.85
C LEU A 649 29.49 15.93 -4.30
N THR A 650 30.16 16.71 -3.47
CA THR A 650 31.43 16.35 -2.81
C THR A 650 31.26 15.50 -1.55
N THR A 651 30.03 15.27 -1.10
CA THR A 651 29.71 14.53 0.13
C THR A 651 30.20 13.08 0.07
N THR A 652 30.44 12.48 1.25
CA THR A 652 30.93 11.11 1.39
C THR A 652 29.85 10.05 1.13
N SER A 653 28.56 10.41 1.32
CA SER A 653 27.43 9.45 1.13
C SER A 653 27.17 9.17 -0.35
N PRO A 654 27.29 7.91 -0.81
CA PRO A 654 27.04 7.56 -2.21
C PRO A 654 25.55 7.63 -2.57
N THR A 655 24.65 7.36 -1.62
CA THR A 655 23.19 7.48 -1.82
C THR A 655 22.80 8.92 -2.09
N LEU A 656 23.37 9.86 -1.33
CA LEU A 656 23.13 11.29 -1.52
C LEU A 656 23.67 11.76 -2.87
N ARG A 657 24.90 11.35 -3.26
CA ARG A 657 25.45 11.67 -4.59
C ARG A 657 24.54 11.17 -5.71
N ASN A 658 24.02 9.96 -5.57
CA ASN A 658 23.09 9.38 -6.54
C ASN A 658 21.79 10.19 -6.67
N SER A 659 21.20 10.61 -5.53
CA SER A 659 19.98 11.43 -5.50
C SER A 659 20.21 12.77 -6.17
N LEU A 660 21.37 13.42 -5.91
CA LEU A 660 21.76 14.69 -6.54
C LEU A 660 21.96 14.56 -8.06
N LEU A 661 22.63 13.50 -8.52
CA LEU A 661 22.78 13.22 -9.95
C LEU A 661 21.42 12.95 -10.61
N SER A 662 20.54 12.20 -9.95
CA SER A 662 19.16 11.99 -10.43
C SER A 662 18.39 13.32 -10.54
N LEU A 663 18.59 14.24 -9.59
CA LEU A 663 18.00 15.57 -9.63
C LEU A 663 18.50 16.37 -10.85
N LEU A 664 19.82 16.42 -11.10
CA LEU A 664 20.39 17.07 -12.27
C LEU A 664 19.88 16.47 -13.57
N ARG A 665 19.70 15.15 -13.63
CA ARG A 665 19.16 14.47 -14.82
C ARG A 665 17.75 14.95 -15.15
N THR A 666 16.93 15.29 -14.15
CA THR A 666 15.56 15.82 -14.37
C THR A 666 15.55 17.31 -14.69
N THR A 667 16.46 18.11 -14.11
CA THR A 667 16.47 19.59 -14.26
C THR A 667 17.15 20.06 -15.54
N ILE A 668 18.21 19.39 -15.98
CA ILE A 668 19.02 19.80 -17.16
C ILE A 668 18.17 20.00 -18.43
N PRO A 669 17.27 19.06 -18.85
CA PRO A 669 16.46 19.23 -20.05
C PRO A 669 15.50 20.43 -19.96
N ALA A 670 15.02 20.75 -18.75
CA ALA A 670 14.13 21.89 -18.55
C ALA A 670 14.90 23.22 -18.56
N LEU A 671 16.09 23.25 -17.96
CA LEU A 671 16.95 24.44 -17.91
C LEU A 671 17.61 24.78 -19.25
N ALA A 672 17.82 23.78 -20.08
CA ALA A 672 18.44 23.93 -21.40
C ALA A 672 17.64 24.85 -22.34
N LYS A 673 16.38 25.13 -22.06
CA LYS A 673 15.54 26.04 -22.82
C LYS A 673 16.00 27.51 -22.73
N HIS A 674 16.76 27.89 -21.69
CA HIS A 674 17.29 29.22 -21.47
C HIS A 674 18.81 29.23 -21.41
N GLU A 675 19.46 29.34 -22.55
CA GLU A 675 20.91 29.26 -22.71
C GLU A 675 21.68 30.23 -21.81
N ASN A 676 21.23 31.46 -21.68
CA ASN A 676 21.92 32.50 -20.94
C ASN A 676 22.18 32.15 -19.47
N SER A 677 21.27 31.42 -18.86
CA SER A 677 21.43 30.95 -17.46
C SER A 677 22.01 29.55 -17.38
N PHE A 678 21.79 28.75 -18.43
CA PHE A 678 22.21 27.33 -18.43
C PHE A 678 23.71 27.17 -18.66
N LEU A 679 24.32 27.96 -19.57
CA LEU A 679 25.76 27.86 -19.85
C LEU A 679 26.65 28.17 -18.64
N PRO A 680 26.39 29.22 -17.84
CA PRO A 680 27.10 29.45 -16.57
C PRO A 680 26.97 28.28 -15.59
N LEU A 681 25.77 27.70 -15.45
CA LEU A 681 25.52 26.52 -14.60
C LEU A 681 26.40 25.33 -15.02
N ILE A 682 26.53 25.04 -16.33
CA ILE A 682 27.41 23.98 -16.83
C ILE A 682 28.87 24.25 -16.45
N ASN A 683 29.34 25.49 -16.51
CA ASN A 683 30.68 25.85 -16.11
C ASN A 683 30.96 25.54 -14.62
N THR A 684 29.98 25.77 -13.76
CA THR A 684 30.13 25.55 -12.32
C THR A 684 29.97 24.07 -11.95
N LEU A 685 29.10 23.33 -12.65
CA LEU A 685 28.86 21.90 -12.41
C LEU A 685 30.00 21.01 -12.94
N TRP A 686 30.64 21.37 -14.04
CA TRP A 686 31.62 20.55 -14.71
C TRP A 686 32.80 20.11 -13.82
N PRO A 687 33.48 20.99 -13.07
CA PRO A 687 34.61 20.60 -12.24
C PRO A 687 34.24 19.68 -11.08
N VAL A 688 32.97 19.73 -10.63
CA VAL A 688 32.46 18.89 -9.54
C VAL A 688 31.95 17.53 -10.05
N LEU A 689 31.47 17.46 -11.29
CA LEU A 689 30.98 16.26 -11.95
C LEU A 689 32.13 15.34 -12.40
N LEU A 690 33.25 15.90 -12.89
CA LEU A 690 34.41 15.15 -13.37
C LEU A 690 34.95 14.11 -12.37
N PRO A 691 35.13 14.41 -11.05
CA PRO A 691 35.54 13.42 -10.07
C PRO A 691 34.55 12.28 -9.88
N ARG A 692 33.27 12.51 -10.17
CA ARG A 692 32.20 11.46 -10.03
C ARG A 692 32.32 10.37 -11.10
N LEU A 693 32.96 10.66 -12.22
CA LEU A 693 33.29 9.64 -13.22
C LEU A 693 34.32 8.62 -12.72
N GLN A 694 35.04 8.88 -11.62
CA GLN A 694 35.99 7.99 -10.98
C GLN A 694 35.48 7.46 -9.63
N ASP A 695 34.19 7.63 -9.34
CA ASP A 695 33.59 7.16 -8.08
C ASP A 695 33.74 5.64 -7.92
N PRO A 696 33.93 5.11 -6.69
CA PRO A 696 33.98 3.66 -6.46
C PRO A 696 32.65 2.97 -6.79
N GLU A 697 31.54 3.69 -6.67
CA GLU A 697 30.19 3.13 -6.87
C GLU A 697 29.75 3.21 -8.33
N ALA A 698 29.44 2.06 -8.93
CA ALA A 698 29.09 1.94 -10.35
C ALA A 698 27.85 2.75 -10.76
N TYR A 699 26.85 2.81 -9.90
CA TYR A 699 25.61 3.58 -10.16
C TYR A 699 25.84 5.09 -10.16
N VAL A 700 26.81 5.59 -9.38
CA VAL A 700 27.20 7.00 -9.39
C VAL A 700 27.91 7.33 -10.70
N VAL A 701 28.85 6.48 -11.13
CA VAL A 701 29.55 6.63 -12.42
C VAL A 701 28.57 6.59 -13.60
N SER A 702 27.65 5.64 -13.60
CA SER A 702 26.61 5.50 -14.64
C SER A 702 25.76 6.77 -14.76
N ASN A 703 25.23 7.27 -13.64
CA ASN A 703 24.42 8.50 -13.65
C ASN A 703 25.24 9.74 -14.04
N ALA A 704 26.52 9.81 -13.64
CA ALA A 704 27.39 10.91 -14.05
C ALA A 704 27.66 10.89 -15.58
N LEU A 705 27.86 9.71 -16.19
CA LEU A 705 27.97 9.55 -17.64
C LEU A 705 26.68 9.96 -18.37
N ASP A 706 25.53 9.59 -17.84
CA ASP A 706 24.23 9.97 -18.41
C ASP A 706 24.01 11.49 -18.36
N ILE A 707 24.44 12.16 -17.28
CA ILE A 707 24.37 13.62 -17.19
C ILE A 707 25.31 14.28 -18.21
N VAL A 708 26.53 13.78 -18.37
CA VAL A 708 27.45 14.31 -19.40
C VAL A 708 26.85 14.13 -20.80
N ALA A 709 26.19 12.99 -21.06
CA ALA A 709 25.48 12.75 -22.32
C ALA A 709 24.36 13.79 -22.54
N LEU A 710 23.54 14.06 -21.53
CA LEU A 710 22.51 15.12 -21.60
C LEU A 710 23.10 16.53 -21.79
N MET A 711 24.22 16.81 -21.16
CA MET A 711 24.95 18.09 -21.40
C MET A 711 25.41 18.20 -22.85
N CYS A 712 25.95 17.11 -23.43
CA CYS A 712 26.34 17.10 -24.84
C CYS A 712 25.13 17.29 -25.78
N GLU A 713 23.99 16.69 -25.46
CA GLU A 713 22.76 16.80 -26.25
C GLU A 713 22.24 18.24 -26.29
N HIS A 714 22.22 18.91 -25.13
CA HIS A 714 21.58 20.22 -24.99
C HIS A 714 22.51 21.39 -25.27
N VAL A 715 23.81 21.28 -24.94
CA VAL A 715 24.78 22.37 -25.03
C VAL A 715 25.71 22.25 -26.25
N ARG A 716 25.69 21.09 -26.91
CA ARG A 716 26.40 20.84 -28.19
C ARG A 716 27.90 21.23 -28.16
N ASP A 717 28.34 22.07 -29.10
CA ASP A 717 29.75 22.41 -29.28
C ASP A 717 30.41 23.14 -28.12
N PHE A 718 29.63 23.73 -27.21
CA PHE A 718 30.18 24.30 -25.97
C PHE A 718 30.89 23.23 -25.10
N MET A 719 30.51 21.96 -25.26
CA MET A 719 31.11 20.83 -24.55
C MET A 719 32.41 20.34 -25.22
N ARG A 720 32.75 20.80 -26.40
CA ARG A 720 33.90 20.28 -27.19
C ARG A 720 35.21 20.27 -26.40
N THR A 721 35.65 21.41 -25.89
CA THR A 721 36.91 21.53 -25.14
C THR A 721 36.88 20.69 -23.86
N ARG A 722 35.73 20.65 -23.16
CA ARG A 722 35.52 19.88 -21.94
C ARG A 722 35.58 18.38 -22.18
N ILE A 723 35.03 17.91 -23.28
CA ILE A 723 35.09 16.50 -23.67
C ILE A 723 36.51 16.15 -24.12
N GLU A 724 37.23 17.03 -24.81
CA GLU A 724 38.65 16.79 -25.18
C GLU A 724 39.52 16.62 -23.92
N ASP A 725 39.35 17.48 -22.90
CA ASP A 725 40.05 17.38 -21.61
C ASP A 725 39.65 16.12 -20.81
N ALA A 726 38.41 15.70 -20.87
CA ALA A 726 37.91 14.50 -20.19
C ALA A 726 38.17 13.19 -20.94
N TRP A 727 38.71 13.27 -22.16
CA TRP A 727 38.84 12.10 -23.05
C TRP A 727 39.67 10.94 -22.46
N ASP A 728 40.78 11.27 -21.81
CA ASP A 728 41.63 10.27 -21.17
C ASP A 728 40.90 9.56 -20.02
N LEU A 729 39.99 10.23 -19.35
CA LEU A 729 39.14 9.66 -18.32
C LEU A 729 38.09 8.70 -18.93
N ILE A 730 37.45 9.09 -20.02
CA ILE A 730 36.48 8.25 -20.76
C ILE A 730 37.18 6.99 -21.27
N ARG A 731 38.39 7.13 -21.82
CA ARG A 731 39.24 6.00 -22.24
C ARG A 731 39.60 5.06 -21.08
N LYS A 732 39.90 5.61 -19.90
CA LYS A 732 40.17 4.83 -18.69
C LYS A 732 38.93 4.04 -18.21
N ILE A 733 37.73 4.63 -18.23
CA ILE A 733 36.50 3.95 -17.93
C ILE A 733 36.26 2.79 -18.91
N TYR A 734 36.39 3.04 -20.22
CA TYR A 734 36.27 2.00 -21.23
C TYR A 734 37.22 0.82 -20.99
N ARG A 735 38.53 1.11 -20.69
CA ARG A 735 39.51 0.07 -20.39
C ARG A 735 39.14 -0.74 -19.14
N ARG A 736 38.61 -0.10 -18.11
CA ARG A 736 38.11 -0.80 -16.90
C ARG A 736 36.97 -1.75 -17.21
N THR A 737 36.00 -1.33 -18.00
CA THR A 737 34.87 -2.16 -18.39
C THR A 737 35.33 -3.35 -19.24
N LYS A 738 36.34 -3.18 -20.11
CA LYS A 738 36.91 -4.25 -20.94
C LYS A 738 37.76 -5.21 -20.14
N GLN A 739 38.58 -4.77 -19.18
CA GLN A 739 39.43 -5.62 -18.35
C GLN A 739 38.65 -6.56 -17.44
N HIS A 740 37.47 -6.13 -16.96
CA HIS A 740 36.55 -7.00 -16.24
C HIS A 740 36.04 -8.15 -17.12
N ASP A 741 35.89 -7.94 -18.42
CA ASP A 741 35.48 -8.95 -19.38
C ASP A 741 36.61 -10.03 -19.57
N ASP A 742 37.85 -9.60 -19.61
CA ASP A 742 39.00 -10.51 -19.78
C ASP A 742 39.31 -11.36 -18.53
N HIS A 743 39.04 -10.85 -17.32
CA HIS A 743 39.21 -11.60 -16.07
C HIS A 743 38.10 -12.61 -15.84
N GLY A 744 36.88 -12.40 -16.36
CA GLY A 744 35.80 -13.38 -16.41
C GLY A 744 36.12 -14.59 -17.34
N ARG A 745 36.95 -14.39 -18.33
CA ARG A 745 37.41 -15.45 -19.27
C ARG A 745 38.60 -16.25 -18.79
N GLY A 746 39.43 -15.72 -17.89
CA GLY A 746 40.68 -16.35 -17.41
C GLY A 746 40.54 -17.30 -16.22
N GLY A 747 39.38 -17.40 -15.61
CA GLY A 747 39.11 -18.09 -14.33
C GLY A 747 38.68 -19.55 -14.44
N SER A 748 38.88 -20.25 -15.57
CA SER A 748 38.59 -21.67 -15.70
C SER A 748 39.82 -22.52 -15.52
N SER A 749 40.34 -22.64 -14.31
CA SER A 749 41.03 -23.85 -13.85
C SER A 749 41.54 -23.69 -12.41
N LYS A 750 40.66 -23.99 -11.45
CA LYS A 750 40.94 -24.69 -10.19
C LYS A 750 39.61 -24.93 -9.47
N SER A 751 38.96 -25.98 -9.88
CA SER A 751 37.81 -26.53 -9.17
C SER A 751 38.27 -27.08 -7.84
N THR A 752 38.02 -26.34 -6.75
CA THR A 752 38.01 -26.96 -5.42
C THR A 752 36.61 -27.55 -5.23
N SER A 753 36.55 -28.85 -5.49
CA SER A 753 35.40 -29.71 -5.27
C SER A 753 35.03 -29.70 -3.78
N LEU A 754 33.98 -28.94 -3.43
CA LEU A 754 33.23 -29.17 -2.18
C LEU A 754 32.18 -30.23 -2.47
N LYS A 755 32.49 -31.46 -2.02
CA LYS A 755 31.53 -32.56 -1.93
C LYS A 755 30.44 -32.20 -0.92
N ILE A 756 29.25 -31.88 -1.42
CA ILE A 756 28.03 -31.95 -0.61
C ILE A 756 27.31 -33.24 -1.04
N THR A 757 27.35 -34.21 -0.14
CA THR A 757 26.60 -35.47 -0.22
C THR A 757 25.13 -35.19 0.08
N GLY A 758 24.26 -35.66 -0.84
CA GLY A 758 22.88 -36.11 -0.51
C GLY A 758 21.76 -35.16 -0.79
N ILE A 759 21.07 -35.34 -1.88
CA ILE A 759 19.64 -35.69 -1.99
C ILE A 759 19.37 -35.83 -3.49
N GLU A 760 19.11 -37.09 -3.88
CA GLU A 760 18.58 -37.43 -5.21
C GLU A 760 17.11 -37.06 -5.29
N THR A 761 16.76 -36.19 -6.22
CA THR A 761 15.42 -36.17 -6.83
C THR A 761 15.59 -35.80 -8.31
N GLY A 762 15.11 -36.69 -9.15
CA GLY A 762 15.29 -36.67 -10.60
C GLY A 762 14.68 -35.44 -11.25
N MET A 763 15.51 -34.74 -11.98
CA MET A 763 15.10 -33.86 -13.05
C MET A 763 16.03 -34.10 -14.25
N THR A 764 15.41 -34.47 -15.33
CA THR A 764 15.97 -34.68 -16.66
C THR A 764 16.90 -33.55 -17.04
N ARG A 765 18.18 -33.88 -17.20
CA ARG A 765 19.18 -32.99 -17.82
C ARG A 765 18.79 -32.77 -19.29
N LEU A 766 18.29 -31.60 -19.60
CA LEU A 766 18.41 -30.99 -20.91
C LEU A 766 19.82 -30.39 -20.99
N SER A 767 20.77 -31.18 -21.48
CA SER A 767 22.08 -30.69 -21.92
C SER A 767 21.86 -29.94 -23.23
N MET A 768 21.66 -28.63 -23.11
CA MET A 768 21.78 -27.71 -24.21
C MET A 768 23.28 -27.45 -24.37
N GLU A 769 23.93 -28.11 -25.33
CA GLU A 769 25.26 -27.71 -25.83
C GLU A 769 25.15 -26.32 -26.43
N LEU A 770 25.40 -25.30 -25.60
CA LEU A 770 25.66 -23.93 -26.04
C LEU A 770 27.06 -23.92 -26.63
N GLN A 771 27.13 -23.98 -27.96
CA GLN A 771 28.34 -23.59 -28.67
C GLN A 771 28.73 -22.18 -28.29
N PRO A 772 29.95 -21.87 -27.92
CA PRO A 772 30.40 -20.52 -27.61
C PRO A 772 30.57 -19.69 -28.89
N THR A 773 29.48 -19.25 -29.48
CA THR A 773 29.54 -18.10 -30.39
C THR A 773 29.55 -16.89 -29.48
N THR A 774 30.75 -16.33 -29.30
CA THR A 774 31.01 -15.05 -28.63
C THR A 774 30.36 -13.92 -29.43
N ASP A 775 29.04 -13.78 -29.26
CA ASP A 775 28.29 -12.66 -29.80
C ASP A 775 28.38 -11.53 -28.78
N LEU A 776 29.44 -10.71 -28.91
CA LEU A 776 29.64 -9.45 -28.20
C LEU A 776 28.49 -8.45 -28.46
N SER A 777 27.55 -8.78 -29.37
CA SER A 777 26.34 -8.04 -29.62
C SER A 777 25.27 -8.22 -28.52
N ARG A 778 25.46 -9.16 -27.57
CA ARG A 778 24.59 -9.37 -26.42
C ARG A 778 25.39 -9.34 -25.12
N PRO A 779 25.85 -8.16 -24.67
CA PRO A 779 26.62 -8.01 -23.43
C PRO A 779 25.81 -8.37 -22.17
N GLU A 780 24.49 -8.48 -22.30
CA GLU A 780 23.57 -8.68 -21.19
C GLU A 780 23.71 -10.01 -20.46
N LEU A 781 24.36 -11.00 -21.09
CA LEU A 781 24.42 -12.37 -20.56
C LEU A 781 25.70 -12.70 -19.75
N TYR A 782 26.76 -11.89 -19.86
CA TYR A 782 28.10 -12.27 -19.35
C TYR A 782 28.80 -11.22 -18.49
N ILE A 783 28.25 -10.02 -18.31
CA ILE A 783 28.87 -8.93 -17.56
C ILE A 783 28.17 -8.73 -16.24
N ASP A 784 28.93 -8.51 -15.16
CA ASP A 784 28.37 -8.12 -13.86
C ASP A 784 27.45 -6.90 -14.00
N ALA A 785 26.33 -6.89 -13.23
CA ALA A 785 25.34 -5.82 -13.31
C ALA A 785 25.94 -4.40 -13.19
N PRO A 786 26.90 -4.12 -12.29
CA PRO A 786 27.56 -2.82 -12.19
C PRO A 786 28.32 -2.43 -13.48
N THR A 787 29.12 -3.36 -14.03
CA THR A 787 29.87 -3.11 -15.25
C THR A 787 28.96 -2.89 -16.46
N ARG A 788 27.87 -3.63 -16.55
CA ARG A 788 26.84 -3.44 -17.58
C ARG A 788 26.18 -2.06 -17.51
N MET A 789 25.89 -1.56 -16.31
CA MET A 789 25.33 -0.21 -16.13
C MET A 789 26.29 0.85 -16.68
N ILE A 790 27.56 0.81 -16.28
CA ILE A 790 28.59 1.74 -16.76
C ILE A 790 28.76 1.64 -18.28
N TRP A 791 28.77 0.43 -18.83
CA TRP A 791 28.91 0.21 -20.27
C TRP A 791 27.74 0.81 -21.08
N ASN A 792 26.49 0.61 -20.63
CA ASN A 792 25.32 1.18 -21.30
C ASN A 792 25.34 2.72 -21.27
N SER A 793 25.67 3.32 -20.12
CA SER A 793 25.79 4.78 -20.02
C SER A 793 26.95 5.32 -20.83
N LEU A 794 28.05 4.59 -20.94
CA LEU A 794 29.17 4.95 -21.78
C LEU A 794 28.82 4.93 -23.29
N ILE A 795 28.06 3.92 -23.74
CA ILE A 795 27.51 3.89 -25.10
C ILE A 795 26.61 5.10 -25.35
N SER A 796 25.71 5.42 -24.41
CA SER A 796 24.83 6.58 -24.50
C SER A 796 25.62 7.88 -24.63
N LEU A 797 26.66 8.05 -23.82
CA LEU A 797 27.56 9.20 -23.88
C LEU A 797 28.28 9.33 -25.23
N LEU A 798 28.91 8.23 -25.70
CA LEU A 798 29.62 8.24 -26.97
C LEU A 798 28.67 8.53 -28.15
N CYS A 799 27.47 8.01 -28.13
CA CYS A 799 26.44 8.32 -29.12
C CYS A 799 26.01 9.79 -29.07
N ALA A 800 25.83 10.37 -27.86
CA ALA A 800 25.50 11.78 -27.69
C ALA A 800 26.65 12.69 -28.20
N ILE A 801 27.88 12.35 -27.90
CA ILE A 801 29.09 13.07 -28.42
C ILE A 801 29.09 13.03 -29.93
N ALA A 802 28.88 11.85 -30.55
CA ALA A 802 28.89 11.70 -32.00
C ALA A 802 27.79 12.50 -32.70
N LYS A 803 26.61 12.62 -32.08
CA LYS A 803 25.46 13.34 -32.66
C LYS A 803 25.58 14.86 -32.51
N HIS A 804 26.09 15.34 -31.38
CA HIS A 804 25.88 16.73 -30.96
C HIS A 804 27.17 17.55 -30.77
N VAL A 805 28.32 16.91 -30.71
CA VAL A 805 29.60 17.58 -30.46
C VAL A 805 30.57 17.38 -31.63
N THR A 806 31.17 18.45 -32.14
CA THR A 806 32.19 18.33 -33.16
C THR A 806 33.51 17.79 -32.55
N VAL A 807 33.89 16.61 -32.98
CA VAL A 807 35.06 15.90 -32.44
C VAL A 807 36.14 15.84 -33.51
N ARG A 808 37.44 15.85 -33.13
CA ARG A 808 38.54 15.67 -34.05
C ARG A 808 38.52 14.28 -34.66
N GLU A 809 39.01 14.13 -35.87
CA GLU A 809 38.97 12.87 -36.61
C GLU A 809 39.66 11.71 -35.85
N GLU A 810 40.82 11.99 -35.21
CA GLU A 810 41.50 11.00 -34.39
C GLU A 810 40.65 10.46 -33.23
N ARG A 811 39.86 11.33 -32.56
CA ARG A 811 38.95 10.95 -31.46
C ARG A 811 37.71 10.21 -31.97
N PHE A 812 37.26 10.54 -33.16
CA PHE A 812 36.17 9.84 -33.81
C PHE A 812 36.57 8.40 -34.17
N GLU A 813 37.81 8.19 -34.68
CA GLU A 813 38.32 6.83 -34.92
C GLU A 813 38.41 6.03 -33.61
N GLU A 814 38.91 6.64 -32.52
CA GLU A 814 38.92 5.99 -31.20
C GLU A 814 37.49 5.65 -30.71
N MET A 815 36.49 6.50 -30.93
CA MET A 815 35.08 6.22 -30.63
C MET A 815 34.58 5.02 -31.43
N LEU A 816 34.90 4.99 -32.71
CA LEU A 816 34.53 3.92 -33.62
C LEU A 816 35.15 2.58 -33.17
N ASP A 817 36.39 2.60 -32.68
CA ASP A 817 37.07 1.43 -32.10
C ASP A 817 36.40 0.97 -30.77
N MET A 818 36.01 1.92 -29.92
CA MET A 818 35.33 1.61 -28.65
C MET A 818 33.94 1.02 -28.89
N LEU A 819 33.21 1.54 -29.88
CA LEU A 819 31.83 1.12 -30.18
C LEU A 819 31.76 -0.03 -31.18
N ASP A 820 32.87 -0.50 -31.71
CA ASP A 820 32.92 -1.61 -32.69
C ASP A 820 32.11 -2.87 -32.23
N PRO A 821 32.12 -3.30 -30.95
CA PRO A 821 31.37 -4.45 -30.52
C PRO A 821 29.84 -4.26 -30.66
N VAL A 822 29.35 -3.03 -30.53
CA VAL A 822 27.92 -2.67 -30.53
C VAL A 822 27.46 -1.95 -31.81
N LEU A 823 28.32 -1.88 -32.82
CA LEU A 823 28.04 -1.19 -34.10
C LEU A 823 26.87 -1.81 -34.90
N ALA A 824 26.45 -3.03 -34.53
CA ALA A 824 25.26 -3.67 -35.08
C ALA A 824 23.95 -3.06 -34.61
N ARG A 825 23.92 -2.30 -33.53
CA ARG A 825 22.75 -1.62 -33.00
C ARG A 825 22.40 -0.41 -33.90
N SER A 826 21.12 -0.26 -34.21
CA SER A 826 20.65 0.81 -35.09
C SER A 826 20.88 2.20 -34.52
N ASP A 827 20.67 2.39 -33.22
CA ASP A 827 20.87 3.64 -32.49
C ASP A 827 22.33 4.13 -32.50
N VAL A 828 23.27 3.19 -32.25
CA VAL A 828 24.70 3.47 -32.27
C VAL A 828 25.19 3.79 -33.69
N ARG A 829 24.70 3.02 -34.67
CA ARG A 829 25.07 3.22 -36.06
C ARG A 829 24.59 4.55 -36.58
N GLU A 830 23.32 4.89 -36.35
CA GLU A 830 22.72 6.19 -36.73
C GLU A 830 23.49 7.37 -36.11
N ALA A 831 23.86 7.26 -34.82
CA ALA A 831 24.62 8.27 -34.12
C ALA A 831 25.99 8.54 -34.76
N LEU A 832 26.72 7.47 -35.11
CA LEU A 832 28.05 7.57 -35.75
C LEU A 832 27.96 7.99 -37.21
N GLU A 833 26.94 7.52 -37.97
CA GLU A 833 26.71 7.90 -39.36
C GLU A 833 26.37 9.41 -39.46
N HIS A 834 25.75 9.98 -38.44
CA HIS A 834 25.49 11.42 -38.39
C HIS A 834 26.80 12.25 -38.41
N SER A 835 27.87 11.76 -37.77
CA SER A 835 29.16 12.43 -37.76
C SER A 835 30.01 12.12 -39.00
N ASN A 836 30.18 10.81 -39.32
CA ASN A 836 30.96 10.37 -40.49
C ASN A 836 30.43 9.03 -41.01
N ALA A 837 29.55 9.08 -42.02
CA ALA A 837 28.94 7.90 -42.61
C ALA A 837 29.94 7.01 -43.36
N ASP A 838 30.95 7.61 -44.00
CA ASP A 838 31.93 6.90 -44.80
C ASP A 838 32.87 6.02 -43.94
N ALA A 839 33.30 6.54 -42.79
CA ALA A 839 34.13 5.80 -41.83
C ALA A 839 33.36 4.61 -41.23
N VAL A 840 32.09 4.79 -40.90
CA VAL A 840 31.21 3.72 -40.38
C VAL A 840 31.00 2.64 -41.43
N TRP A 841 30.71 3.06 -42.69
CA TRP A 841 30.54 2.11 -43.78
C TRP A 841 31.82 1.30 -44.05
N LEU A 842 32.99 1.95 -44.08
CA LEU A 842 34.29 1.30 -44.28
C LEU A 842 34.56 0.28 -43.19
N ARG A 843 34.24 0.58 -41.92
CA ARG A 843 34.41 -0.33 -40.79
C ARG A 843 33.48 -1.55 -40.91
N LEU A 844 32.23 -1.36 -41.22
CA LEU A 844 31.27 -2.44 -41.47
C LEU A 844 31.70 -3.32 -42.65
N TYR A 845 32.20 -2.73 -43.73
CA TYR A 845 32.69 -3.47 -44.88
C TYR A 845 33.92 -4.31 -44.53
N LYS A 846 34.91 -3.75 -43.80
CA LYS A 846 36.08 -4.52 -43.31
C LYS A 846 35.66 -5.69 -42.43
N LYS A 847 34.67 -5.50 -41.56
CA LYS A 847 34.13 -6.54 -40.67
C LYS A 847 33.43 -7.66 -41.44
N GLN A 848 32.68 -7.33 -42.48
CA GLN A 848 32.06 -8.31 -43.39
C GLN A 848 33.10 -9.12 -44.16
N GLN A 849 34.21 -8.51 -44.64
CA GLN A 849 35.29 -9.23 -45.29
C GLN A 849 36.05 -10.15 -44.34
N GLN A 850 36.23 -9.79 -43.07
CA GLN A 850 36.88 -10.64 -42.07
C GLN A 850 36.02 -11.84 -41.69
N THR A 851 34.71 -11.64 -41.55
CA THR A 851 33.73 -12.74 -41.28
C THR A 851 33.59 -13.66 -42.53
N GLY A 852 33.63 -13.08 -43.75
CA GLY A 852 33.53 -13.85 -44.99
C GLY A 852 34.78 -14.71 -45.29
N ARG A 853 35.98 -14.35 -44.83
CA ARG A 853 37.17 -15.18 -44.93
C ARG A 853 37.22 -16.40 -44.01
N GLY A 854 36.46 -16.37 -42.89
CA GLY A 854 36.31 -17.50 -41.97
C GLY A 854 35.35 -18.60 -42.45
N GLN A 855 34.51 -18.32 -43.46
CA GLN A 855 33.45 -19.22 -43.95
C GLN A 855 33.74 -19.89 -45.30
N GLN A 856 34.99 -19.88 -45.82
CA GLN A 856 35.35 -20.63 -47.05
C GLN A 856 35.51 -22.14 -46.86
N ILE A 857 35.03 -22.72 -45.75
CA ILE A 857 34.94 -24.16 -45.55
C ILE A 857 33.50 -24.53 -45.16
N SER A 858 32.54 -24.26 -46.03
CA SER A 858 31.29 -25.02 -46.22
C SER A 858 30.44 -24.32 -47.28
N SER A 859 30.33 -25.00 -48.41
CA SER A 859 29.72 -24.50 -49.66
C SER A 859 28.19 -24.49 -49.69
N ASP A 860 27.48 -24.38 -48.58
CA ASP A 860 26.00 -24.41 -48.55
C ASP A 860 25.27 -23.22 -47.86
N ALA A 861 25.97 -22.16 -47.49
CA ALA A 861 25.38 -21.02 -46.79
C ALA A 861 25.13 -19.78 -47.70
N SER A 862 25.40 -19.85 -49.01
CA SER A 862 25.30 -18.66 -49.88
C SER A 862 23.86 -18.22 -50.24
N THR A 863 22.85 -19.02 -49.88
CA THR A 863 21.42 -18.70 -50.19
C THR A 863 20.71 -18.00 -49.05
N LYS A 864 21.19 -18.04 -47.81
CA LYS A 864 20.51 -17.36 -46.67
C LYS A 864 20.99 -15.92 -46.44
N ALA A 865 22.19 -15.55 -46.86
CA ALA A 865 22.70 -14.17 -46.70
C ALA A 865 22.08 -13.15 -47.63
N ARG A 866 21.44 -13.61 -48.73
CA ARG A 866 20.69 -12.71 -49.68
C ARG A 866 19.33 -12.25 -49.14
N GLY A 867 18.76 -12.89 -48.12
CA GLY A 867 17.45 -12.55 -47.54
C GLY A 867 17.51 -11.47 -46.48
N LEU A 868 18.66 -11.18 -45.86
CA LEU A 868 18.77 -10.18 -44.78
C LEU A 868 19.15 -8.77 -45.27
N LEU A 869 19.60 -8.64 -46.49
CA LEU A 869 19.92 -7.32 -47.11
C LEU A 869 18.74 -6.68 -47.81
N GLY A 870 17.54 -7.27 -47.72
CA GLY A 870 16.38 -6.89 -48.55
C GLY A 870 15.34 -5.97 -47.84
N LYS A 871 15.53 -5.49 -46.63
CA LYS A 871 14.51 -4.68 -45.92
C LYS A 871 15.07 -3.51 -45.12
N THR A 872 15.94 -2.69 -45.68
CA THR A 872 16.07 -1.31 -45.26
C THR A 872 15.55 -0.44 -46.38
N PRO A 873 14.69 0.57 -46.12
CA PRO A 873 14.36 1.55 -47.11
C PRO A 873 15.57 2.45 -47.33
N VAL A 874 16.49 1.99 -48.18
CA VAL A 874 17.50 2.86 -48.73
C VAL A 874 16.78 3.86 -49.57
N GLY A 875 16.75 5.12 -49.15
CA GLY A 875 16.39 6.23 -49.99
C GLY A 875 17.18 6.07 -51.33
N LYS A 876 16.47 6.20 -52.44
CA LYS A 876 16.98 5.96 -53.79
C LYS A 876 18.21 6.82 -54.05
N SER A 877 19.40 6.35 -53.69
CA SER A 877 20.65 6.86 -54.22
C SER A 877 20.94 6.09 -55.52
N HIS A 878 20.68 6.72 -56.67
CA HIS A 878 21.07 6.23 -57.96
C HIS A 878 22.58 6.41 -58.21
N TRP A 879 23.41 5.64 -57.53
CA TRP A 879 24.79 5.54 -57.89
C TRP A 879 25.03 4.28 -58.75
N LYS A 880 25.18 4.46 -60.04
CA LYS A 880 25.68 3.43 -60.97
C LYS A 880 27.18 3.59 -61.05
N PHE A 881 27.91 2.67 -60.43
CA PHE A 881 29.33 2.52 -60.70
C PHE A 881 29.53 2.02 -62.11
N VAL A 882 30.14 2.86 -62.96
CA VAL A 882 30.63 2.46 -64.25
C VAL A 882 32.06 1.88 -64.03
N ARG A 883 32.25 0.60 -64.33
CA ARG A 883 33.60 0.00 -64.40
C ARG A 883 34.30 0.57 -65.62
N PHE A 884 35.39 1.24 -65.40
CA PHE A 884 36.38 1.45 -66.45
C PHE A 884 37.24 0.15 -66.66
#